data_91fc7e40a041609c887a6e0c5152c06b
#
_entry.id   91fc7e40a041609c887a6e0c5152c06b
#
_cell.length_a   1.000
_cell.length_b   1.000
_cell.length_c   1.000
_cell.angle_alpha   90.00
_cell.angle_beta   90.00
_cell.angle_gamma   90.00
#
_symmetry.space_group_name_H-M   'P 1'
#
loop_
_entity.id
_entity.type
_entity.pdbx_description
1 polymer ?
#
loop_
_entity_poly.entity_id
_entity_poly.type
_entity_poly.pdbx_seq_one_letter_code
_entity_poly.pdbx_strand_id
1 'polypeptide(L)'
;MDFDRDFGVNQVFVEDQYERWRDNPAAVDLDWQQYFSRLAGLPAPQPAQTLARPAPAPVTSGNGHGNGAAARALGSEGAFAGALLDLSAAAPDAQRLDAEEKQEAVAELINAYRIRGHLFANIDPLGLLKPPPPELEPENFGLTREDLDKLFATGDFNVGAPTLPLREIIARLKRTYCRTIGAEFMHGEDPVIRRWLQERMEATGNEVQLSREEKLRILGRLTDAETLETFLHKKYIGAKRFSLEGGESLIPLMDWLIEEFGERGGEEIVIGMAHRGRLNILANILQKDLSAIFAEFEDKDAQELMGRGDVKYHLGYSSDRVTRTGKELHLSLAFNPSHLEWVNTVVEGRVRAKQDRDEPRDPERKKVLPVLIHGDAAFAGQGLVAETLNLANLQGYATGGTIHVVINNQVGFTTNPEDARSTPYCTDIARVLRAPVFHVNGEDPEAVVWAVQLAIEYRQTFGQDVLIDLYCYRKYGHNEADEPSFTQPVMYEVIRRKPPARAIYARKLAESGIATPQEAEELMHARVQQLEEELERTRKTGAKRAESAMAGLWSKYRGGPDADTPEVPTAVPISKLRDLLRATARVPADFTPHEKIAKLLELRGKLAEGSGEEPFDWATGEHLAFATLLDEGTPIRFSGQDSRRGTFSQRHEVLSDVRTGRRYTPLANLRAGQGRFEIYDSPLSEAGVLGFDYGFSLDTPEWLTCWEAQFGDFTNGAQVVIDQFISSAEDKWKRLSGVVLLLPHGFEGQGPEHSSARLERFLQLAAEDNMQVCNLTTPAQYFHALRRQVLRPWRKPLVIMTPKSLLRHKHAVSTLTDLSEAGFQRIIPDDSVSARKVKRILLSSGKVYYDLLAAREVKQRDDVALLRIEQLYPLDPEELSKSLARYPESAKLVWVQEEPFNMGAWYYLRARYSLRRISCVSRPESASPATGSAAAHRYEQQLLMDQAFGDAPASARAR
;
A
#
# COMPACT_ATOMS: atom_id res chain seq x y z
N MET A 1 -9.24 31.43 28.27
CA MET A 1 -8.62 31.85 26.99
C MET A 1 -8.98 30.83 25.95
N ASP A 2 -9.32 31.24 24.79
CA ASP A 2 -9.79 30.33 23.72
C ASP A 2 -8.60 30.06 22.77
N PHE A 3 -7.81 29.03 23.12
CA PHE A 3 -6.62 28.64 22.33
C PHE A 3 -6.97 27.89 21.04
N ASP A 4 -8.20 27.43 20.91
CA ASP A 4 -8.70 26.74 19.72
C ASP A 4 -8.60 27.65 18.48
N ARG A 5 -8.86 28.93 18.70
CA ARG A 5 -8.90 29.94 17.65
C ARG A 5 -7.53 30.33 17.09
N ASP A 6 -6.47 30.24 17.91
CA ASP A 6 -5.15 30.76 17.54
C ASP A 6 -4.12 29.68 17.21
N PHE A 7 -4.30 28.43 17.66
CA PHE A 7 -3.31 27.36 17.54
C PHE A 7 -3.78 26.06 16.85
N GLY A 8 -5.05 25.95 16.53
CA GLY A 8 -5.60 24.83 15.76
C GLY A 8 -5.13 23.45 16.28
N VAL A 9 -4.46 22.66 15.45
CA VAL A 9 -3.98 21.32 15.80
C VAL A 9 -3.01 21.27 16.99
N ASN A 10 -2.34 22.38 17.29
CA ASN A 10 -1.42 22.47 18.41
C ASN A 10 -2.09 22.96 19.72
N GLN A 11 -3.40 23.16 19.71
CA GLN A 11 -4.16 23.67 20.85
C GLN A 11 -3.85 22.91 22.15
N VAL A 12 -3.90 21.56 22.11
CA VAL A 12 -3.66 20.71 23.29
C VAL A 12 -2.27 20.92 23.87
N PHE A 13 -1.26 21.09 23.01
CA PHE A 13 0.10 21.38 23.42
C PHE A 13 0.19 22.77 24.07
N VAL A 14 -0.43 23.78 23.47
CA VAL A 14 -0.42 25.15 23.96
C VAL A 14 -1.20 25.29 25.27
N GLU A 15 -2.32 24.59 25.41
CA GLU A 15 -3.06 24.51 26.68
C GLU A 15 -2.22 23.86 27.79
N ASP A 16 -1.48 22.79 27.49
CA ASP A 16 -0.56 22.15 28.43
C ASP A 16 0.55 23.12 28.87
N GLN A 17 1.16 23.84 27.90
CA GLN A 17 2.17 24.85 28.22
C GLN A 17 1.59 26.01 29.04
N TYR A 18 0.35 26.41 28.76
CA TYR A 18 -0.32 27.48 29.54
C TYR A 18 -0.66 27.02 30.98
N GLU A 19 -1.15 25.81 31.18
CA GLU A 19 -1.40 25.25 32.51
C GLU A 19 -0.11 25.16 33.32
N ARG A 20 0.98 24.65 32.72
CA ARG A 20 2.30 24.60 33.39
C ARG A 20 2.82 25.99 33.75
N TRP A 21 2.68 26.93 32.82
CA TRP A 21 3.07 28.32 33.10
C TRP A 21 2.22 28.94 34.21
N ARG A 22 0.92 28.72 34.22
CA ARG A 22 -0.01 29.22 35.23
C ARG A 22 0.33 28.69 36.62
N ASP A 23 0.65 27.42 36.73
CA ASP A 23 1.01 26.76 37.97
C ASP A 23 2.43 27.09 38.45
N ASN A 24 3.35 27.18 37.52
CA ASN A 24 4.73 27.61 37.75
C ASN A 24 5.33 28.24 36.46
N PRO A 25 5.43 29.56 36.37
CA PRO A 25 5.97 30.25 35.16
C PRO A 25 7.34 29.73 34.69
N ALA A 26 8.19 29.26 35.59
CA ALA A 26 9.52 28.73 35.27
C ALA A 26 9.49 27.28 34.72
N ALA A 27 8.34 26.63 34.69
CA ALA A 27 8.19 25.26 34.16
C ALA A 27 8.08 25.18 32.62
N VAL A 28 8.05 26.32 31.94
CA VAL A 28 8.01 26.42 30.48
C VAL A 28 9.18 27.23 29.98
N ASP A 29 9.55 27.09 28.70
CA ASP A 29 10.62 27.82 28.06
C ASP A 29 10.38 29.36 28.08
N LEU A 30 11.44 30.13 28.04
CA LEU A 30 11.39 31.60 28.14
C LEU A 30 10.45 32.25 27.11
N ASP A 31 10.40 31.71 25.90
CA ASP A 31 9.54 32.17 24.82
C ASP A 31 8.04 31.98 25.21
N TRP A 32 7.69 30.87 25.78
CA TRP A 32 6.35 30.60 26.30
C TRP A 32 6.01 31.47 27.53
N GLN A 33 7.00 31.68 28.42
CA GLN A 33 6.82 32.61 29.54
C GLN A 33 6.49 34.03 29.05
N GLN A 34 7.23 34.54 28.06
CA GLN A 34 7.01 35.86 27.48
C GLN A 34 5.66 35.93 26.75
N TYR A 35 5.31 34.89 26.02
CA TYR A 35 4.05 34.83 25.29
C TYR A 35 2.85 34.85 26.24
N PHE A 36 2.81 33.97 27.25
CA PHE A 36 1.70 33.89 28.21
C PHE A 36 1.65 35.09 29.14
N SER A 37 2.80 35.66 29.55
CA SER A 37 2.83 36.90 30.31
C SER A 37 2.21 38.04 29.53
N ARG A 38 2.51 38.18 28.25
CA ARG A 38 1.89 39.19 27.36
C ARG A 38 0.39 38.99 27.23
N LEU A 39 -0.01 37.76 27.06
CA LEU A 39 -1.43 37.37 26.95
C LEU A 39 -2.21 37.65 28.24
N ALA A 40 -1.56 37.47 29.40
CA ALA A 40 -2.13 37.72 30.72
C ALA A 40 -2.00 39.21 31.17
N GLY A 41 -1.40 40.08 30.34
CA GLY A 41 -1.17 41.48 30.70
C GLY A 41 -0.12 41.67 31.80
N LEU A 42 0.78 40.69 32.00
CA LEU A 42 1.85 40.71 32.99
C LEU A 42 3.17 41.18 32.38
N PRO A 43 4.11 41.78 33.18
CA PRO A 43 5.43 42.11 32.67
C PRO A 43 6.19 40.90 32.16
N ALA A 44 6.79 40.99 30.97
CA ALA A 44 7.58 39.91 30.40
C ALA A 44 8.83 39.61 31.24
N PRO A 45 9.13 38.34 31.54
CA PRO A 45 10.35 37.98 32.24
C PRO A 45 11.58 38.34 31.43
N GLN A 46 12.59 38.99 32.07
CA GLN A 46 13.87 39.31 31.42
C GLN A 46 14.79 38.06 31.46
N PRO A 47 15.59 37.82 30.40
CA PRO A 47 16.56 36.74 30.43
C PRO A 47 17.62 36.99 31.51
N ALA A 48 17.87 36.01 32.35
CA ALA A 48 18.96 36.03 33.31
C ALA A 48 20.28 36.20 32.54
N GLN A 49 21.10 37.20 32.93
CA GLN A 49 22.44 37.42 32.32
C GLN A 49 23.32 36.18 32.64
N THR A 50 23.46 35.29 31.69
CA THR A 50 24.45 34.21 31.71
C THR A 50 25.79 34.75 31.27
N LEU A 51 26.76 34.65 32.15
CA LEU A 51 28.18 34.90 31.86
C LEU A 51 28.60 34.10 30.61
N ALA A 52 29.10 34.80 29.61
CA ALA A 52 29.49 34.28 28.33
C ALA A 52 30.58 33.21 28.43
N ARG A 53 30.35 32.02 27.93
CA ARG A 53 31.39 31.07 27.49
C ARG A 53 31.87 31.52 26.12
N PRO A 54 33.19 31.49 25.83
CA PRO A 54 33.70 31.88 24.54
C PRO A 54 33.26 30.97 23.41
N ALA A 55 32.88 31.54 22.30
CA ALA A 55 32.47 30.86 21.10
C ALA A 55 33.64 30.15 20.41
N PRO A 56 33.39 28.97 19.77
CA PRO A 56 34.33 28.37 18.85
C PRO A 56 34.40 29.17 17.55
N ALA A 57 35.59 29.36 17.03
CA ALA A 57 35.89 30.12 15.83
C ALA A 57 35.33 29.45 14.55
N PRO A 58 35.04 30.29 13.51
CA PRO A 58 34.42 29.79 12.29
C PRO A 58 35.45 29.00 11.44
N VAL A 59 34.97 27.87 10.89
CA VAL A 59 35.72 27.07 9.90
C VAL A 59 35.54 27.69 8.53
N THR A 60 36.60 28.28 8.00
CA THR A 60 36.68 28.71 6.61
C THR A 60 37.06 27.54 5.71
N SER A 61 36.27 27.32 4.66
CA SER A 61 36.59 26.42 3.55
C SER A 61 37.78 26.95 2.75
N GLY A 62 38.83 26.14 2.57
CA GLY A 62 39.95 26.45 1.68
C GLY A 62 40.51 25.17 1.09
N ASN A 63 40.39 25.06 -0.23
CA ASN A 63 41.08 24.08 -1.06
C ASN A 63 42.60 24.29 -1.04
N GLY A 64 43.39 23.21 -1.04
CA GLY A 64 44.82 23.31 -1.38
C GLY A 64 45.61 22.03 -1.15
N HIS A 65 46.14 21.53 -2.22
CA HIS A 65 47.05 20.38 -2.33
C HIS A 65 48.36 20.57 -1.52
N GLY A 66 48.98 19.47 -1.12
CA GLY A 66 50.44 19.46 -0.91
C GLY A 66 50.93 18.44 0.11
N ASN A 67 51.79 17.59 -0.40
CA ASN A 67 52.61 16.57 0.20
C ASN A 67 53.44 16.95 1.46
N GLY A 68 53.77 15.96 2.26
CA GLY A 68 55.06 15.93 2.92
C GLY A 68 55.09 15.50 4.39
N ALA A 69 55.80 14.48 4.60
CA ALA A 69 56.20 13.80 5.83
C ALA A 69 56.69 14.71 6.97
N ALA A 70 56.47 14.30 8.21
CA ALA A 70 57.51 14.10 9.20
C ALA A 70 56.94 13.74 10.59
N ALA A 71 57.55 12.75 11.17
CA ALA A 71 57.34 12.27 12.54
C ALA A 71 57.85 13.28 13.59
N ARG A 72 57.25 13.30 14.78
CA ARG A 72 57.97 13.40 16.05
C ARG A 72 57.09 13.03 17.24
N ALA A 73 57.68 12.17 18.05
CA ALA A 73 57.23 11.67 19.33
C ALA A 73 57.23 12.70 20.44
N LEU A 74 56.40 12.52 21.44
CA LEU A 74 56.73 12.82 22.85
C LEU A 74 55.95 11.87 23.76
N GLY A 75 56.67 11.19 24.60
CA GLY A 75 56.23 10.21 25.54
C GLY A 75 55.81 10.81 26.89
N SER A 76 55.17 9.96 27.68
CA SER A 76 55.27 10.00 29.15
C SER A 76 55.10 8.61 29.72
N GLU A 77 55.96 8.27 30.63
CA GLU A 77 56.22 7.03 31.31
C GLU A 77 55.06 6.61 32.23
N GLY A 78 54.88 5.31 32.33
CA GLY A 78 54.07 4.65 33.37
C GLY A 78 54.45 3.17 33.47
N ALA A 79 55.34 2.87 34.41
CA ALA A 79 55.91 1.56 34.63
C ALA A 79 54.92 0.49 35.03
N PHE A 80 54.98 -0.67 34.37
CA PHE A 80 54.69 -1.99 34.98
C PHE A 80 55.83 -2.95 34.63
N ALA A 81 56.53 -3.35 35.64
CA ALA A 81 57.58 -4.36 35.59
C ALA A 81 56.95 -5.78 35.65
N GLY A 82 57.46 -6.68 34.85
CA GLY A 82 57.44 -8.10 35.17
C GLY A 82 56.84 -9.04 34.18
N ALA A 83 57.59 -9.53 33.31
CA ALA A 83 57.81 -10.93 32.90
C ALA A 83 58.49 -10.92 31.52
N LEU A 84 59.77 -11.03 31.53
CA LEU A 84 60.51 -11.43 30.33
C LEU A 84 60.21 -12.89 30.01
N LEU A 85 59.24 -13.03 29.10
CA LEU A 85 59.12 -14.27 28.32
C LEU A 85 60.13 -14.17 27.19
N ASP A 86 61.02 -15.11 27.20
CA ASP A 86 62.06 -15.33 26.20
C ASP A 86 61.44 -15.54 24.81
N LEU A 87 61.33 -14.47 24.03
CA LEU A 87 60.92 -14.51 22.62
C LEU A 87 62.20 -14.67 21.74
N SER A 88 62.94 -15.75 21.93
CA SER A 88 63.71 -16.30 20.88
C SER A 88 62.87 -17.25 20.02
N ALA A 89 61.74 -16.80 19.56
CA ALA A 89 61.01 -17.45 18.47
C ALA A 89 61.74 -17.11 17.17
N ALA A 90 62.26 -18.14 16.49
CA ALA A 90 62.78 -18.06 15.16
C ALA A 90 61.98 -17.15 14.24
N ALA A 91 62.62 -16.28 13.47
CA ALA A 91 61.96 -15.49 12.43
C ALA A 91 61.11 -16.42 11.58
N PRO A 92 59.84 -16.10 11.34
CA PRO A 92 58.97 -16.96 10.55
C PRO A 92 59.63 -17.21 9.19
N ASP A 93 59.69 -18.48 8.80
CA ASP A 93 60.25 -18.91 7.53
C ASP A 93 59.53 -18.11 6.42
N ALA A 94 60.29 -17.43 5.55
CA ALA A 94 59.73 -16.62 4.47
C ALA A 94 58.74 -17.40 3.58
N GLN A 95 58.97 -18.71 3.42
CA GLN A 95 58.05 -19.61 2.72
C GLN A 95 56.72 -19.84 3.48
N ARG A 96 56.75 -19.77 4.80
CA ARG A 96 55.55 -19.92 5.62
C ARG A 96 54.71 -18.63 5.60
N LEU A 97 55.34 -17.47 5.61
CA LEU A 97 54.70 -16.19 5.45
C LEU A 97 54.04 -16.07 4.06
N ASP A 98 54.74 -16.43 2.97
CA ASP A 98 54.19 -16.47 1.60
C ASP A 98 52.98 -17.43 1.50
N ALA A 99 53.01 -18.57 2.17
CA ALA A 99 51.92 -19.52 2.18
C ALA A 99 50.69 -19.02 2.98
N GLU A 100 50.89 -18.31 4.10
CA GLU A 100 49.83 -17.72 4.92
C GLU A 100 49.19 -16.54 4.18
N GLU A 101 49.97 -15.66 3.54
CA GLU A 101 49.49 -14.54 2.71
C GLU A 101 48.67 -15.05 1.51
N LYS A 102 49.10 -16.11 0.84
CA LYS A 102 48.34 -16.71 -0.28
C LYS A 102 47.08 -17.40 0.17
N GLN A 103 47.01 -17.98 1.36
CA GLN A 103 45.82 -18.57 1.92
C GLN A 103 44.78 -17.47 2.24
N GLU A 104 45.21 -16.31 2.75
CA GLU A 104 44.36 -15.14 2.96
C GLU A 104 43.84 -14.62 1.63
N ALA A 105 44.68 -14.47 0.62
CA ALA A 105 44.29 -14.08 -0.74
C ALA A 105 43.23 -15.03 -1.37
N VAL A 106 43.31 -16.33 -1.12
CA VAL A 106 42.27 -17.29 -1.56
C VAL A 106 40.94 -17.07 -0.81
N ALA A 107 40.98 -16.78 0.50
CA ALA A 107 39.78 -16.46 1.25
C ALA A 107 39.15 -15.14 0.78
N GLU A 108 39.93 -14.12 0.46
CA GLU A 108 39.48 -12.87 -0.16
C GLU A 108 38.86 -13.12 -1.54
N LEU A 109 39.49 -13.95 -2.38
CA LEU A 109 38.99 -14.33 -3.69
C LEU A 109 37.61 -15.04 -3.57
N ILE A 110 37.45 -16.00 -2.65
CA ILE A 110 36.17 -16.66 -2.39
C ILE A 110 35.11 -15.61 -2.03
N ASN A 111 35.45 -14.71 -1.11
CA ASN A 111 34.51 -13.66 -0.68
C ASN A 111 34.18 -12.65 -1.79
N ALA A 112 35.17 -12.32 -2.65
CA ALA A 112 34.94 -11.47 -3.81
C ALA A 112 33.95 -12.09 -4.81
N TYR A 113 34.02 -13.40 -5.07
CA TYR A 113 33.00 -14.08 -5.89
C TYR A 113 31.62 -14.05 -5.26
N ARG A 114 31.49 -14.22 -3.92
CA ARG A 114 30.23 -14.10 -3.20
C ARG A 114 29.59 -12.71 -3.34
N ILE A 115 30.41 -11.65 -3.33
CA ILE A 115 29.98 -10.25 -3.38
C ILE A 115 29.75 -9.78 -4.82
N ARG A 116 30.59 -10.17 -5.78
CA ARG A 116 30.65 -9.60 -7.12
C ARG A 116 30.43 -10.62 -8.25
N GLY A 117 30.33 -11.90 -7.95
CA GLY A 117 30.13 -12.95 -8.95
C GLY A 117 28.94 -12.72 -9.86
N HIS A 118 27.88 -12.13 -9.32
CA HIS A 118 26.67 -11.78 -10.08
C HIS A 118 26.95 -10.84 -11.27
N LEU A 119 27.93 -9.93 -11.18
CA LEU A 119 28.32 -9.03 -12.27
C LEU A 119 28.94 -9.77 -13.48
N PHE A 120 29.50 -10.97 -13.23
CA PHE A 120 30.16 -11.83 -14.22
C PHE A 120 29.26 -12.99 -14.68
N ALA A 121 28.03 -13.05 -14.18
CA ALA A 121 27.09 -14.09 -14.55
C ALA A 121 26.55 -13.86 -15.97
N ASN A 122 26.39 -14.95 -16.72
CA ASN A 122 25.83 -14.94 -18.08
C ASN A 122 24.28 -14.88 -18.02
N ILE A 123 23.78 -13.77 -17.52
CA ILE A 123 22.33 -13.56 -17.30
C ILE A 123 21.61 -13.01 -18.55
N ASP A 124 22.31 -12.31 -19.46
CA ASP A 124 21.69 -11.67 -20.61
C ASP A 124 21.54 -12.63 -21.79
N PRO A 125 20.32 -13.02 -22.18
CA PRO A 125 20.10 -13.86 -23.35
C PRO A 125 20.48 -13.20 -24.67
N LEU A 126 20.56 -11.87 -24.73
CA LEU A 126 20.92 -11.13 -25.95
C LEU A 126 22.43 -10.93 -26.11
N GLY A 127 23.20 -11.06 -25.01
CA GLY A 127 24.65 -10.83 -25.02
C GLY A 127 25.03 -9.37 -25.26
N LEU A 128 24.16 -8.42 -24.91
CA LEU A 128 24.36 -6.98 -25.13
C LEU A 128 24.89 -6.25 -23.89
N LEU A 129 24.84 -6.90 -22.72
CA LEU A 129 25.42 -6.32 -21.49
C LEU A 129 26.92 -6.15 -21.63
N LYS A 130 27.45 -5.00 -21.25
CA LYS A 130 28.89 -4.73 -21.24
C LYS A 130 29.56 -5.60 -20.16
N PRO A 131 30.65 -6.31 -20.50
CA PRO A 131 31.39 -7.08 -19.52
C PRO A 131 31.95 -6.15 -18.43
N PRO A 132 31.90 -6.56 -17.15
CA PRO A 132 32.52 -5.80 -16.08
C PRO A 132 34.04 -5.81 -16.19
N PRO A 133 34.75 -4.89 -15.50
CA PRO A 133 36.21 -4.97 -15.38
C PRO A 133 36.63 -6.32 -14.79
N PRO A 134 37.80 -6.89 -15.19
CA PRO A 134 38.22 -8.24 -14.79
C PRO A 134 38.72 -8.31 -13.31
N GLU A 135 37.86 -7.86 -12.36
CA GLU A 135 38.22 -7.72 -10.94
C GLU A 135 38.34 -9.07 -10.21
N LEU A 136 37.74 -10.16 -10.72
CA LEU A 136 37.79 -11.50 -10.11
C LEU A 136 38.93 -12.39 -10.64
N GLU A 137 39.86 -11.85 -11.43
CA GLU A 137 41.00 -12.62 -11.87
C GLU A 137 41.99 -12.81 -10.70
N PRO A 138 42.57 -14.02 -10.53
CA PRO A 138 43.47 -14.36 -9.40
C PRO A 138 44.64 -13.38 -9.22
N GLU A 139 45.13 -12.83 -10.31
CA GLU A 139 46.25 -11.88 -10.30
C GLU A 139 45.96 -10.60 -9.50
N ASN A 140 44.68 -10.19 -9.41
CA ASN A 140 44.25 -9.03 -8.62
C ASN A 140 44.32 -9.28 -7.10
N PHE A 141 44.46 -10.56 -6.70
CA PHE A 141 44.64 -11.00 -5.32
C PHE A 141 46.05 -11.44 -5.02
N GLY A 142 47.02 -11.17 -5.90
CA GLY A 142 48.43 -11.59 -5.71
C GLY A 142 48.68 -13.08 -5.97
N LEU A 143 47.69 -13.80 -6.53
CA LEU A 143 47.82 -15.21 -6.89
C LEU A 143 48.31 -15.33 -8.34
N THR A 144 49.26 -16.24 -8.57
CA THR A 144 49.89 -16.41 -9.87
C THR A 144 49.51 -17.73 -10.55
N ARG A 145 49.89 -17.89 -11.82
CA ARG A 145 49.67 -19.16 -12.55
C ARG A 145 50.36 -20.36 -11.89
N GLU A 146 51.45 -20.14 -11.17
CA GLU A 146 52.17 -21.17 -10.43
C GLU A 146 51.41 -21.65 -9.18
N ASP A 147 50.45 -20.86 -8.69
CA ASP A 147 49.65 -21.20 -7.54
C ASP A 147 48.42 -22.04 -7.89
N LEU A 148 48.05 -22.13 -9.20
CA LEU A 148 46.83 -22.82 -9.64
C LEU A 148 46.79 -24.30 -9.25
N ASP A 149 47.91 -24.99 -9.17
CA ASP A 149 48.01 -26.40 -8.77
C ASP A 149 48.28 -26.62 -7.30
N LYS A 150 48.54 -25.56 -6.52
CA LYS A 150 48.76 -25.64 -5.08
C LYS A 150 47.47 -25.86 -4.34
N LEU A 151 47.53 -26.64 -3.25
CA LEU A 151 46.38 -26.91 -2.37
C LEU A 151 46.19 -25.75 -1.39
N PHE A 152 44.94 -25.28 -1.29
CA PHE A 152 44.51 -24.27 -0.34
C PHE A 152 43.30 -24.77 0.47
N ALA A 153 43.20 -24.30 1.70
CA ALA A 153 42.03 -24.57 2.52
C ALA A 153 40.80 -23.84 1.92
N THR A 154 39.67 -24.54 1.84
CA THR A 154 38.41 -23.96 1.33
C THR A 154 37.68 -23.11 2.37
N GLY A 155 38.11 -23.14 3.63
CA GLY A 155 37.50 -22.38 4.72
C GLY A 155 36.05 -22.73 4.90
N ASP A 156 35.17 -21.72 4.81
CA ASP A 156 33.74 -21.83 4.87
C ASP A 156 33.06 -21.99 3.48
N PHE A 157 33.86 -22.15 2.42
CA PHE A 157 33.32 -22.48 1.08
C PHE A 157 32.83 -23.93 1.07
N ASN A 158 31.51 -24.09 1.02
CA ASN A 158 30.84 -25.39 1.25
C ASN A 158 30.87 -26.29 0.00
N VAL A 159 31.99 -26.86 -0.29
CA VAL A 159 32.24 -27.71 -1.49
C VAL A 159 32.55 -29.20 -1.16
N GLY A 160 32.33 -29.60 0.09
CA GLY A 160 32.49 -30.99 0.53
C GLY A 160 33.96 -31.48 0.64
N ALA A 161 34.97 -30.60 0.51
CA ALA A 161 36.39 -30.90 0.66
C ALA A 161 37.09 -29.80 1.44
N PRO A 162 37.91 -30.11 2.48
CA PRO A 162 38.56 -29.11 3.31
C PRO A 162 39.72 -28.39 2.61
N THR A 163 40.30 -28.99 1.57
CA THR A 163 41.36 -28.43 0.74
C THR A 163 41.16 -28.81 -0.72
N LEU A 164 41.43 -27.87 -1.63
CA LEU A 164 41.35 -28.08 -3.08
C LEU A 164 42.51 -27.33 -3.78
N PRO A 165 42.93 -27.78 -5.00
CA PRO A 165 43.76 -26.96 -5.86
C PRO A 165 43.08 -25.62 -6.18
N LEU A 166 43.85 -24.52 -6.27
CA LEU A 166 43.30 -23.19 -6.57
C LEU A 166 42.46 -23.21 -7.86
N ARG A 167 42.88 -23.89 -8.91
CA ARG A 167 42.09 -24.00 -10.17
C ARG A 167 40.75 -24.61 -9.95
N GLU A 168 40.59 -25.58 -9.05
CA GLU A 168 39.33 -26.23 -8.71
C GLU A 168 38.44 -25.29 -7.89
N ILE A 169 39.04 -24.55 -6.92
CA ILE A 169 38.33 -23.51 -6.17
C ILE A 169 37.73 -22.49 -7.13
N ILE A 170 38.53 -21.93 -8.06
CA ILE A 170 38.09 -20.97 -9.07
C ILE A 170 36.99 -21.56 -9.98
N ALA A 171 37.15 -22.80 -10.44
CA ALA A 171 36.17 -23.46 -11.29
C ALA A 171 34.83 -23.61 -10.59
N ARG A 172 34.83 -23.97 -9.30
CA ARG A 172 33.62 -24.11 -8.47
C ARG A 172 32.98 -22.74 -8.18
N LEU A 173 33.80 -21.72 -7.89
CA LEU A 173 33.32 -20.35 -7.69
C LEU A 173 32.63 -19.81 -8.96
N LYS A 174 33.25 -19.95 -10.13
CA LYS A 174 32.69 -19.57 -11.43
C LYS A 174 31.38 -20.35 -11.71
N ARG A 175 31.38 -21.67 -11.39
CA ARG A 175 30.17 -22.49 -11.55
C ARG A 175 29.01 -22.01 -10.67
N THR A 176 29.30 -21.66 -9.41
CA THR A 176 28.28 -21.24 -8.44
C THR A 176 27.74 -19.84 -8.70
N TYR A 177 28.62 -18.87 -9.01
CA TYR A 177 28.30 -17.45 -9.00
C TYR A 177 28.30 -16.75 -10.36
N CYS A 178 28.85 -17.38 -11.42
CA CYS A 178 29.06 -16.71 -12.71
C CYS A 178 28.42 -17.44 -13.90
N ARG A 179 27.53 -18.41 -13.67
CA ARG A 179 26.82 -19.09 -14.77
C ARG A 179 25.56 -18.31 -15.16
N THR A 180 24.45 -18.96 -15.29
CA THR A 180 23.16 -18.40 -15.70
C THR A 180 22.33 -17.86 -14.54
N ILE A 181 22.87 -17.89 -13.31
CA ILE A 181 22.33 -17.24 -12.12
C ILE A 181 23.41 -16.33 -11.52
N GLY A 182 23.10 -15.07 -11.33
CA GLY A 182 23.82 -14.12 -10.49
C GLY A 182 23.02 -13.91 -9.18
N ALA A 183 23.67 -14.05 -8.02
CA ALA A 183 23.01 -13.93 -6.73
C ALA A 183 23.57 -12.73 -5.94
N GLU A 184 22.68 -11.81 -5.56
CA GLU A 184 22.96 -10.71 -4.64
C GLU A 184 22.38 -11.03 -3.26
N PHE A 185 23.21 -11.31 -2.26
CA PHE A 185 22.75 -11.67 -0.91
C PHE A 185 23.70 -11.22 0.20
N MET A 186 24.95 -10.86 -0.15
CA MET A 186 25.99 -10.49 0.83
C MET A 186 25.71 -9.15 1.52
N HIS A 187 24.83 -8.32 0.98
CA HIS A 187 24.37 -7.07 1.58
C HIS A 187 23.39 -7.27 2.76
N GLY A 188 22.86 -8.47 2.96
CA GLY A 188 22.02 -8.82 4.11
C GLY A 188 22.82 -8.75 5.42
N GLU A 189 22.23 -8.21 6.50
CA GLU A 189 22.92 -8.07 7.79
C GLU A 189 22.99 -9.38 8.59
N ASP A 190 21.96 -10.23 8.48
CA ASP A 190 21.85 -11.45 9.27
C ASP A 190 22.85 -12.52 8.77
N PRO A 191 23.86 -12.88 9.60
CA PRO A 191 24.84 -13.89 9.23
C PRO A 191 24.24 -15.30 9.09
N VAL A 192 23.12 -15.57 9.74
CA VAL A 192 22.39 -16.86 9.62
C VAL A 192 21.81 -16.98 8.22
N ILE A 193 21.17 -15.94 7.73
CA ILE A 193 20.58 -15.88 6.39
C ILE A 193 21.68 -16.01 5.31
N ARG A 194 22.76 -15.24 5.44
CA ARG A 194 23.88 -15.31 4.48
C ARG A 194 24.46 -16.71 4.39
N ARG A 195 24.74 -17.34 5.55
CA ARG A 195 25.29 -18.70 5.60
C ARG A 195 24.32 -19.71 5.01
N TRP A 196 23.02 -19.57 5.30
CA TRP A 196 21.99 -20.44 4.76
C TRP A 196 21.94 -20.41 3.23
N LEU A 197 22.07 -19.25 2.60
CA LEU A 197 22.14 -19.09 1.15
C LEU A 197 23.46 -19.65 0.58
N GLN A 198 24.61 -19.35 1.21
CA GLN A 198 25.91 -19.87 0.81
C GLN A 198 25.91 -21.41 0.77
N GLU A 199 25.46 -22.03 1.87
CA GLU A 199 25.42 -23.51 1.98
C GLU A 199 24.63 -24.15 0.85
N ARG A 200 23.47 -23.59 0.49
CA ARG A 200 22.61 -24.16 -0.57
C ARG A 200 23.18 -23.97 -1.97
N MET A 201 23.67 -22.79 -2.27
CA MET A 201 24.23 -22.49 -3.58
C MET A 201 25.59 -23.20 -3.81
N GLU A 202 26.48 -23.19 -2.80
CA GLU A 202 27.83 -23.73 -2.91
C GLU A 202 27.83 -25.27 -2.93
N ALA A 203 26.99 -25.92 -2.12
CA ALA A 203 26.89 -27.38 -2.09
C ALA A 203 26.45 -27.98 -3.44
N THR A 204 25.62 -27.27 -4.19
CA THR A 204 25.06 -27.71 -5.48
C THR A 204 25.79 -27.13 -6.69
N GLY A 205 26.68 -26.14 -6.49
CA GLY A 205 27.21 -25.31 -7.56
C GLY A 205 26.15 -24.45 -8.23
N ASN A 206 25.10 -24.08 -7.44
CA ASN A 206 23.94 -23.34 -7.87
C ASN A 206 23.19 -23.98 -9.05
N GLU A 207 23.06 -25.29 -9.02
CA GLU A 207 22.36 -26.14 -10.00
C GLU A 207 21.34 -27.05 -9.34
N VAL A 208 20.19 -27.22 -9.99
CA VAL A 208 19.17 -28.19 -9.59
C VAL A 208 19.42 -29.56 -10.22
N GLN A 209 19.16 -30.64 -9.48
CA GLN A 209 19.14 -31.99 -10.00
C GLN A 209 17.71 -32.39 -10.35
N LEU A 210 17.38 -32.40 -11.64
CA LEU A 210 16.06 -32.73 -12.14
C LEU A 210 16.01 -34.12 -12.77
N SER A 211 14.97 -34.85 -12.48
CA SER A 211 14.63 -36.12 -13.14
C SER A 211 14.26 -35.90 -14.62
N ARG A 212 14.25 -36.98 -15.39
CA ARG A 212 13.79 -36.95 -16.80
C ARG A 212 12.36 -36.37 -16.90
N GLU A 213 11.47 -36.79 -16.02
CA GLU A 213 10.07 -36.36 -16.00
C GLU A 213 9.96 -34.87 -15.75
N GLU A 214 10.71 -34.33 -14.80
CA GLU A 214 10.73 -32.88 -14.47
C GLU A 214 11.27 -32.05 -15.64
N LYS A 215 12.31 -32.53 -16.32
CA LYS A 215 12.84 -31.84 -17.52
C LYS A 215 11.83 -31.84 -18.68
N LEU A 216 11.12 -32.94 -18.87
CA LEU A 216 10.04 -33.02 -19.87
C LEU A 216 8.85 -32.12 -19.49
N ARG A 217 8.53 -31.99 -18.19
CA ARG A 217 7.51 -31.04 -17.73
C ARG A 217 7.90 -29.60 -18.04
N ILE A 218 9.14 -29.20 -17.81
CA ILE A 218 9.63 -27.87 -18.17
C ILE A 218 9.47 -27.64 -19.68
N LEU A 219 9.84 -28.61 -20.51
CA LEU A 219 9.64 -28.54 -21.96
C LEU A 219 8.16 -28.38 -22.32
N GLY A 220 7.29 -29.14 -21.64
CA GLY A 220 5.84 -29.03 -21.79
C GLY A 220 5.32 -27.63 -21.47
N ARG A 221 5.75 -27.04 -20.35
CA ARG A 221 5.32 -25.69 -19.96
C ARG A 221 5.81 -24.61 -20.93
N LEU A 222 7.05 -24.71 -21.41
CA LEU A 222 7.57 -23.84 -22.46
C LEU A 222 6.79 -23.98 -23.77
N THR A 223 6.39 -25.22 -24.10
CA THR A 223 5.57 -25.51 -25.30
C THR A 223 4.18 -24.88 -25.16
N ASP A 224 3.55 -25.01 -24.00
CA ASP A 224 2.26 -24.38 -23.69
C ASP A 224 2.32 -22.86 -23.87
N ALA A 225 3.37 -22.23 -23.32
CA ALA A 225 3.58 -20.80 -23.39
C ALA A 225 3.76 -20.28 -24.84
N GLU A 226 4.71 -20.86 -25.59
CA GLU A 226 5.02 -20.46 -26.98
C GLU A 226 3.83 -20.74 -27.92
N THR A 227 3.18 -21.89 -27.77
CA THR A 227 2.08 -22.30 -28.66
C THR A 227 0.88 -21.38 -28.52
N LEU A 228 0.51 -21.00 -27.29
CA LEU A 228 -0.57 -20.03 -27.07
C LEU A 228 -0.29 -18.69 -27.74
N GLU A 229 0.89 -18.14 -27.54
CA GLU A 229 1.27 -16.85 -28.11
C GLU A 229 1.25 -16.87 -29.65
N THR A 230 1.87 -17.89 -30.25
CA THR A 230 1.92 -18.01 -31.71
C THR A 230 0.55 -18.30 -32.31
N PHE A 231 -0.30 -19.06 -31.61
CA PHE A 231 -1.68 -19.32 -32.01
C PHE A 231 -2.51 -18.02 -32.02
N LEU A 232 -2.51 -17.27 -30.92
CA LEU A 232 -3.22 -15.99 -30.83
C LEU A 232 -2.72 -14.99 -31.86
N HIS A 233 -1.40 -14.94 -32.11
CA HIS A 233 -0.83 -14.07 -33.15
C HIS A 233 -1.38 -14.37 -34.54
N LYS A 234 -1.48 -15.66 -34.88
CA LYS A 234 -2.00 -16.12 -36.22
C LYS A 234 -3.51 -15.91 -36.37
N LYS A 235 -4.27 -16.12 -35.28
CA LYS A 235 -5.74 -16.07 -35.34
C LYS A 235 -6.32 -14.67 -35.18
N TYR A 236 -5.64 -13.79 -34.46
CA TYR A 236 -6.09 -12.44 -34.13
C TYR A 236 -5.02 -11.40 -34.48
N ILE A 237 -4.71 -11.29 -35.76
CA ILE A 237 -3.65 -10.41 -36.29
C ILE A 237 -3.91 -8.96 -35.87
N GLY A 238 -2.90 -8.31 -35.28
CA GLY A 238 -2.94 -6.91 -34.81
C GLY A 238 -3.71 -6.67 -33.51
N ALA A 239 -4.36 -7.70 -32.92
CA ALA A 239 -5.00 -7.56 -31.64
C ALA A 239 -3.96 -7.44 -30.52
N LYS A 240 -4.12 -6.43 -29.63
CA LYS A 240 -3.25 -6.25 -28.47
C LYS A 240 -3.42 -7.42 -27.50
N ARG A 241 -2.32 -8.08 -27.16
CA ARG A 241 -2.24 -9.17 -26.21
C ARG A 241 -1.06 -9.06 -25.23
N PHE A 242 -0.10 -8.16 -25.49
CA PHE A 242 1.15 -7.97 -24.74
C PHE A 242 1.90 -9.29 -24.55
N SER A 243 2.37 -9.84 -25.67
CA SER A 243 2.98 -11.16 -25.77
C SER A 243 4.08 -11.42 -24.75
N LEU A 244 4.10 -12.66 -24.23
CA LEU A 244 5.16 -13.18 -23.39
C LEU A 244 6.39 -13.68 -24.18
N GLU A 245 6.33 -13.72 -25.52
CA GLU A 245 7.41 -14.26 -26.35
C GLU A 245 8.75 -13.57 -26.05
N GLY A 246 9.75 -14.37 -25.73
CA GLY A 246 11.05 -13.97 -25.22
C GLY A 246 11.21 -14.10 -23.69
N GLY A 247 10.09 -14.25 -22.94
CA GLY A 247 10.03 -14.47 -21.50
C GLY A 247 9.23 -15.73 -21.12
N GLU A 248 9.13 -16.72 -21.99
CA GLU A 248 8.29 -17.91 -21.85
C GLU A 248 8.61 -18.71 -20.57
N SER A 249 9.82 -18.62 -20.04
CA SER A 249 10.26 -19.26 -18.80
C SER A 249 9.49 -18.80 -17.55
N LEU A 250 8.71 -17.72 -17.63
CA LEU A 250 7.74 -17.33 -16.60
C LEU A 250 6.71 -18.46 -16.33
N ILE A 251 6.33 -19.22 -17.34
CA ILE A 251 5.31 -20.27 -17.16
C ILE A 251 5.86 -21.48 -16.41
N PRO A 252 7.01 -22.09 -16.74
CA PRO A 252 7.61 -23.10 -15.85
C PRO A 252 8.00 -22.53 -14.47
N LEU A 253 8.41 -21.24 -14.35
CA LEU A 253 8.64 -20.58 -13.07
C LEU A 253 7.39 -20.65 -12.16
N MET A 254 6.25 -20.19 -12.67
CA MET A 254 5.00 -20.15 -11.91
C MET A 254 4.45 -21.57 -11.63
N ASP A 255 4.57 -22.49 -12.59
CA ASP A 255 4.18 -23.89 -12.40
C ASP A 255 4.97 -24.52 -11.25
N TRP A 256 6.29 -24.28 -11.21
CA TRP A 256 7.17 -24.81 -10.16
C TRP A 256 6.93 -24.14 -8.81
N LEU A 257 6.71 -22.83 -8.81
CA LEU A 257 6.37 -22.06 -7.61
C LEU A 257 5.14 -22.64 -6.89
N ILE A 258 4.09 -22.98 -7.65
CA ILE A 258 2.86 -23.55 -7.11
C ILE A 258 3.12 -24.93 -6.48
N GLU A 259 3.87 -25.81 -7.19
CA GLU A 259 4.23 -27.14 -6.68
C GLU A 259 5.03 -27.02 -5.36
N GLU A 260 6.10 -26.25 -5.36
CA GLU A 260 6.99 -26.08 -4.20
C GLU A 260 6.27 -25.45 -2.99
N PHE A 261 5.40 -24.48 -3.24
CA PHE A 261 4.64 -23.86 -2.17
C PHE A 261 3.62 -24.83 -1.55
N GLY A 262 2.91 -25.60 -2.38
CA GLY A 262 1.98 -26.62 -1.90
C GLY A 262 2.66 -27.71 -1.08
N GLU A 263 3.83 -28.19 -1.51
CA GLU A 263 4.61 -29.19 -0.76
C GLU A 263 5.05 -28.69 0.63
N ARG A 264 5.22 -27.37 0.79
CA ARG A 264 5.58 -26.73 2.06
C ARG A 264 4.38 -26.27 2.88
N GLY A 265 3.17 -26.77 2.57
CA GLY A 265 1.97 -26.49 3.34
C GLY A 265 1.26 -25.19 2.97
N GLY A 266 1.56 -24.62 1.81
CA GLY A 266 0.82 -23.52 1.24
C GLY A 266 -0.59 -23.92 0.85
N GLU A 267 -1.56 -23.02 1.02
CA GLU A 267 -2.97 -23.24 0.73
C GLU A 267 -3.49 -22.28 -0.35
N GLU A 268 -2.95 -21.06 -0.42
CA GLU A 268 -3.44 -20.05 -1.37
C GLU A 268 -2.32 -19.15 -1.90
N ILE A 269 -2.41 -18.75 -3.19
CA ILE A 269 -1.51 -17.78 -3.82
C ILE A 269 -2.32 -16.65 -4.42
N VAL A 270 -1.98 -15.40 -4.06
CA VAL A 270 -2.56 -14.20 -4.66
C VAL A 270 -1.52 -13.54 -5.55
N ILE A 271 -1.84 -13.42 -6.84
CA ILE A 271 -0.94 -12.91 -7.86
C ILE A 271 -1.34 -11.50 -8.26
N GLY A 272 -0.38 -10.58 -8.25
CA GLY A 272 -0.45 -9.26 -8.87
C GLY A 272 0.48 -9.18 -10.07
N MET A 273 0.01 -8.71 -11.22
CA MET A 273 0.88 -8.56 -12.38
C MET A 273 0.36 -7.52 -13.37
N ALA A 274 1.28 -6.93 -14.13
CA ALA A 274 0.98 -6.09 -15.28
C ALA A 274 0.43 -6.91 -16.47
N HIS A 275 0.22 -6.24 -17.60
CA HIS A 275 -0.40 -6.80 -18.80
C HIS A 275 0.45 -7.85 -19.54
N ARG A 276 1.81 -7.74 -19.52
CA ARG A 276 2.70 -8.64 -20.30
C ARG A 276 2.67 -10.06 -19.74
N GLY A 277 2.31 -11.01 -20.62
CA GLY A 277 2.20 -12.42 -20.28
C GLY A 277 0.92 -12.77 -19.48
N ARG A 278 0.04 -11.82 -19.18
CA ARG A 278 -1.15 -12.04 -18.38
C ARG A 278 -2.11 -13.06 -18.99
N LEU A 279 -2.33 -13.01 -20.30
CA LEU A 279 -3.17 -14.00 -20.98
C LEU A 279 -2.58 -15.41 -20.88
N ASN A 280 -1.25 -15.52 -20.92
CA ASN A 280 -0.54 -16.77 -20.77
C ASN A 280 -0.68 -17.34 -19.33
N ILE A 281 -0.56 -16.48 -18.31
CA ILE A 281 -0.83 -16.85 -16.91
C ILE A 281 -2.29 -17.28 -16.72
N LEU A 282 -3.26 -16.56 -17.29
CA LEU A 282 -4.67 -16.93 -17.23
C LEU A 282 -4.93 -18.33 -17.83
N ALA A 283 -4.36 -18.61 -19.02
CA ALA A 283 -4.57 -19.87 -19.72
C ALA A 283 -3.81 -21.04 -19.07
N ASN A 284 -2.49 -20.89 -18.86
CA ASN A 284 -1.60 -22.01 -18.55
C ASN A 284 -1.33 -22.20 -17.04
N ILE A 285 -1.54 -21.19 -16.23
CA ILE A 285 -1.35 -21.24 -14.77
C ILE A 285 -2.68 -21.32 -14.04
N LEU A 286 -3.60 -20.39 -14.29
CA LEU A 286 -4.92 -20.37 -13.66
C LEU A 286 -5.95 -21.28 -14.38
N GLN A 287 -5.58 -21.84 -15.54
CA GLN A 287 -6.43 -22.75 -16.30
C GLN A 287 -7.82 -22.15 -16.65
N LYS A 288 -7.84 -20.83 -16.90
CA LYS A 288 -9.04 -20.17 -17.39
C LYS A 288 -9.51 -20.84 -18.67
N ASP A 289 -10.80 -21.10 -18.78
CA ASP A 289 -11.39 -21.75 -19.94
C ASP A 289 -11.01 -20.96 -21.22
N LEU A 290 -10.38 -21.65 -22.17
CA LEU A 290 -9.92 -21.04 -23.44
C LEU A 290 -11.07 -20.44 -24.24
N SER A 291 -12.30 -20.99 -24.10
CA SER A 291 -13.49 -20.43 -24.75
C SER A 291 -13.79 -19.02 -24.28
N ALA A 292 -13.57 -18.75 -22.99
CA ALA A 292 -13.75 -17.40 -22.43
C ALA A 292 -12.68 -16.44 -22.98
N ILE A 293 -11.41 -16.89 -23.06
CA ILE A 293 -10.32 -16.10 -23.62
C ILE A 293 -10.60 -15.78 -25.11
N PHE A 294 -11.00 -16.76 -25.91
CA PHE A 294 -11.31 -16.53 -27.33
C PHE A 294 -12.50 -15.60 -27.53
N ALA A 295 -13.54 -15.71 -26.70
CA ALA A 295 -14.68 -14.80 -26.76
C ALA A 295 -14.30 -13.34 -26.50
N GLU A 296 -13.36 -13.09 -25.56
CA GLU A 296 -12.80 -11.75 -25.30
C GLU A 296 -12.03 -11.18 -26.50
N PHE A 297 -11.48 -12.02 -27.38
CA PHE A 297 -10.87 -11.57 -28.64
C PHE A 297 -11.89 -11.30 -29.74
N GLU A 298 -13.01 -12.05 -29.75
CA GLU A 298 -14.04 -11.90 -30.78
C GLU A 298 -15.02 -10.75 -30.51
N ASP A 299 -15.04 -10.20 -29.26
CA ASP A 299 -15.76 -8.98 -28.82
C ASP A 299 -17.21 -8.91 -29.31
N LYS A 300 -17.97 -10.00 -29.13
CA LYS A 300 -19.34 -10.13 -29.63
C LYS A 300 -20.41 -9.47 -28.76
N ASP A 301 -20.07 -9.15 -27.50
CA ASP A 301 -21.02 -8.67 -26.49
C ASP A 301 -20.98 -7.14 -26.31
N ALA A 302 -20.59 -6.40 -27.35
CA ALA A 302 -20.39 -4.95 -27.31
C ALA A 302 -21.60 -4.15 -26.77
N GLN A 303 -22.82 -4.63 -26.99
CA GLN A 303 -24.03 -3.96 -26.47
C GLN A 303 -24.23 -4.14 -24.97
N GLU A 304 -23.85 -5.29 -24.39
CA GLU A 304 -23.94 -5.56 -22.94
C GLU A 304 -22.84 -4.81 -22.17
N LEU A 305 -21.71 -4.51 -22.84
CA LEU A 305 -20.54 -3.85 -22.25
C LEU A 305 -20.54 -2.32 -22.47
N MET A 306 -21.59 -1.74 -23.04
CA MET A 306 -21.63 -0.30 -23.28
C MET A 306 -21.49 0.51 -21.99
N GLY A 307 -20.35 1.23 -21.88
CA GLY A 307 -19.98 2.01 -20.69
C GLY A 307 -19.38 1.22 -19.52
N ARG A 308 -19.19 -0.12 -19.65
CA ARG A 308 -18.78 -1.02 -18.58
C ARG A 308 -17.65 -1.97 -19.02
N GLY A 309 -17.06 -2.64 -18.01
CA GLY A 309 -16.03 -3.65 -18.22
C GLY A 309 -14.63 -3.07 -18.43
N ASP A 310 -13.68 -3.96 -18.65
CA ASP A 310 -12.26 -3.62 -18.88
C ASP A 310 -11.66 -4.49 -19.99
N VAL A 311 -10.50 -4.12 -20.47
CA VAL A 311 -9.79 -4.86 -21.52
C VAL A 311 -9.31 -6.22 -21.01
N LYS A 312 -9.27 -7.22 -21.91
CA LYS A 312 -8.96 -8.62 -21.59
C LYS A 312 -7.68 -8.83 -20.79
N TYR A 313 -6.66 -8.03 -21.02
CA TYR A 313 -5.36 -8.09 -20.34
C TYR A 313 -5.30 -7.34 -19.00
N HIS A 314 -6.45 -6.91 -18.45
CA HIS A 314 -6.60 -6.39 -17.07
C HIS A 314 -7.44 -7.31 -16.18
N LEU A 315 -8.16 -8.27 -16.78
CA LEU A 315 -9.09 -9.11 -16.04
C LEU A 315 -8.37 -10.02 -15.04
N GLY A 316 -8.99 -10.19 -13.90
CA GLY A 316 -8.60 -11.15 -12.86
C GLY A 316 -9.32 -12.48 -13.02
N TYR A 317 -8.84 -13.49 -12.30
CA TYR A 317 -9.43 -14.82 -12.28
C TYR A 317 -9.04 -15.57 -11.01
N SER A 318 -9.86 -16.51 -10.57
CA SER A 318 -9.53 -17.43 -9.48
C SER A 318 -9.86 -18.87 -9.89
N SER A 319 -9.04 -19.81 -9.45
CA SER A 319 -9.24 -21.24 -9.70
C SER A 319 -8.53 -22.07 -8.63
N ASP A 320 -9.01 -23.29 -8.44
CA ASP A 320 -8.33 -24.29 -7.62
C ASP A 320 -7.42 -25.14 -8.48
N ARG A 321 -6.26 -25.47 -7.96
CA ARG A 321 -5.27 -26.30 -8.61
C ARG A 321 -4.79 -27.41 -7.69
N VAL A 322 -4.64 -28.62 -8.24
CA VAL A 322 -4.10 -29.77 -7.53
C VAL A 322 -2.64 -29.98 -7.97
N THR A 323 -1.72 -30.03 -7.00
CA THR A 323 -0.31 -30.36 -7.26
C THR A 323 -0.13 -31.84 -7.66
N ARG A 324 1.07 -32.19 -8.13
CA ARG A 324 1.44 -33.55 -8.46
C ARG A 324 1.25 -34.55 -7.29
N THR A 325 1.43 -34.08 -6.07
CA THR A 325 1.28 -34.88 -4.84
C THR A 325 -0.13 -34.87 -4.27
N GLY A 326 -1.09 -34.23 -4.96
CA GLY A 326 -2.50 -34.17 -4.55
C GLY A 326 -2.84 -33.06 -3.55
N LYS A 327 -1.99 -32.05 -3.37
CA LYS A 327 -2.32 -30.88 -2.56
C LYS A 327 -3.20 -29.92 -3.36
N GLU A 328 -4.27 -29.44 -2.74
CA GLU A 328 -5.14 -28.42 -3.33
C GLU A 328 -4.65 -27.04 -2.94
N LEU A 329 -4.52 -26.13 -3.91
CA LEU A 329 -4.21 -24.73 -3.71
C LEU A 329 -5.22 -23.85 -4.44
N HIS A 330 -5.65 -22.79 -3.79
CA HIS A 330 -6.43 -21.73 -4.42
C HIS A 330 -5.50 -20.68 -5.06
N LEU A 331 -5.70 -20.38 -6.34
CA LEU A 331 -4.96 -19.37 -7.08
C LEU A 331 -5.87 -18.20 -7.39
N SER A 332 -5.42 -16.99 -7.12
CA SER A 332 -6.18 -15.76 -7.37
C SER A 332 -5.31 -14.71 -8.05
N LEU A 333 -5.65 -14.35 -9.29
CA LEU A 333 -5.04 -13.25 -10.02
C LEU A 333 -5.87 -11.97 -9.81
N ALA A 334 -5.30 -10.95 -9.19
CA ALA A 334 -5.97 -9.68 -8.96
C ALA A 334 -6.25 -8.96 -10.29
N PHE A 335 -7.36 -8.21 -10.35
CA PHE A 335 -7.59 -7.26 -11.44
C PHE A 335 -6.54 -6.15 -11.39
N ASN A 336 -6.16 -5.62 -12.54
CA ASN A 336 -5.08 -4.63 -12.65
C ASN A 336 -5.45 -3.55 -13.66
N PRO A 337 -5.32 -2.26 -13.34
CA PRO A 337 -5.43 -1.19 -14.32
C PRO A 337 -4.13 -1.07 -15.15
N SER A 338 -4.11 -0.19 -16.16
CA SER A 338 -2.89 0.14 -16.91
C SER A 338 -1.83 0.88 -16.10
N HIS A 339 -2.18 1.36 -14.90
CA HIS A 339 -1.26 2.03 -13.98
C HIS A 339 -0.39 0.96 -13.32
N LEU A 340 0.85 0.84 -13.83
CA LEU A 340 1.79 -0.20 -13.41
C LEU A 340 2.14 -0.05 -11.91
N GLU A 341 2.32 -1.17 -11.22
CA GLU A 341 2.71 -1.33 -9.81
C GLU A 341 1.61 -0.98 -8.78
N TRP A 342 0.51 -0.35 -9.18
CA TRP A 342 -0.54 0.07 -8.24
C TRP A 342 -1.35 -1.09 -7.66
N VAL A 343 -1.29 -2.27 -8.25
CA VAL A 343 -1.88 -3.50 -7.72
C VAL A 343 -1.06 -4.12 -6.58
N ASN A 344 0.21 -3.74 -6.40
CA ASN A 344 1.12 -4.36 -5.44
C ASN A 344 0.53 -4.35 -4.03
N THR A 345 0.26 -3.17 -3.49
CA THR A 345 -0.28 -3.05 -2.13
C THR A 345 -1.71 -3.59 -2.00
N VAL A 346 -2.49 -3.60 -3.09
CA VAL A 346 -3.81 -4.25 -3.12
C VAL A 346 -3.67 -5.76 -2.91
N VAL A 347 -2.69 -6.40 -3.55
CA VAL A 347 -2.39 -7.83 -3.36
C VAL A 347 -1.93 -8.10 -1.93
N GLU A 348 -1.03 -7.28 -1.39
CA GLU A 348 -0.57 -7.42 0.01
C GLU A 348 -1.74 -7.31 1.00
N GLY A 349 -2.64 -6.36 0.79
CA GLY A 349 -3.85 -6.20 1.60
C GLY A 349 -4.78 -7.41 1.51
N ARG A 350 -4.97 -7.96 0.32
CA ARG A 350 -5.76 -9.18 0.09
C ARG A 350 -5.17 -10.39 0.80
N VAL A 351 -3.85 -10.59 0.66
CA VAL A 351 -3.14 -11.68 1.35
C VAL A 351 -3.30 -11.55 2.86
N ARG A 352 -3.07 -10.34 3.40
CA ARG A 352 -3.23 -10.09 4.83
C ARG A 352 -4.65 -10.39 5.33
N ALA A 353 -5.67 -10.00 4.57
CA ALA A 353 -7.07 -10.31 4.88
C ALA A 353 -7.32 -11.81 4.96
N LYS A 354 -6.81 -12.59 4.00
CA LYS A 354 -6.95 -14.04 3.96
C LYS A 354 -6.24 -14.73 5.12
N GLN A 355 -5.06 -14.25 5.51
CA GLN A 355 -4.32 -14.76 6.68
C GLN A 355 -5.03 -14.48 8.01
N ASP A 356 -5.81 -13.40 8.07
CA ASP A 356 -6.40 -12.91 9.31
C ASP A 356 -7.88 -13.27 9.50
N ARG A 357 -8.65 -13.56 8.44
CA ARG A 357 -10.10 -13.78 8.53
C ARG A 357 -10.50 -15.18 8.99
N ASP A 358 -9.78 -16.22 8.56
CA ASP A 358 -10.17 -17.61 8.78
C ASP A 358 -9.66 -18.14 10.13
N GLU A 359 -10.43 -19.07 10.74
CA GLU A 359 -9.99 -19.75 11.95
C GLU A 359 -9.74 -21.24 11.63
N PRO A 360 -8.57 -21.80 11.97
CA PRO A 360 -7.47 -21.13 12.68
C PRO A 360 -6.70 -20.18 11.76
N ARG A 361 -6.36 -19.00 12.29
CA ARG A 361 -5.56 -18.03 11.56
C ARG A 361 -4.22 -18.59 11.15
N ASP A 362 -3.57 -17.88 10.22
CA ASP A 362 -2.18 -18.13 9.82
C ASP A 362 -1.21 -17.14 10.54
N PRO A 363 -0.92 -17.31 11.83
CA PRO A 363 -0.08 -16.38 12.59
C PRO A 363 1.37 -16.38 12.10
N GLU A 364 1.83 -17.48 11.51
CA GLU A 364 3.15 -17.62 10.90
C GLU A 364 3.20 -17.09 9.47
N ARG A 365 2.03 -16.76 8.87
CA ARG A 365 1.88 -16.23 7.52
C ARG A 365 2.49 -17.12 6.43
N LYS A 366 2.36 -18.42 6.60
CA LYS A 366 2.93 -19.45 5.72
C LYS A 366 1.96 -20.08 4.74
N LYS A 367 0.64 -19.93 4.98
CA LYS A 367 -0.40 -20.59 4.19
C LYS A 367 -0.83 -19.79 2.96
N VAL A 368 -0.75 -18.46 3.00
CA VAL A 368 -1.11 -17.58 1.89
C VAL A 368 0.11 -16.80 1.41
N LEU A 369 0.39 -16.88 0.10
CA LEU A 369 1.58 -16.32 -0.52
C LEU A 369 1.22 -15.16 -1.46
N PRO A 370 1.77 -13.95 -1.29
CA PRO A 370 1.76 -12.92 -2.31
C PRO A 370 2.84 -13.19 -3.37
N VAL A 371 2.46 -13.08 -4.65
CA VAL A 371 3.39 -13.12 -5.79
C VAL A 371 3.15 -11.86 -6.63
N LEU A 372 4.17 -11.04 -6.78
CA LEU A 372 4.11 -9.80 -7.57
C LEU A 372 5.01 -9.94 -8.79
N ILE A 373 4.42 -9.80 -9.99
CA ILE A 373 5.12 -9.92 -11.28
C ILE A 373 5.21 -8.53 -11.92
N HIS A 374 6.43 -8.04 -12.06
CA HIS A 374 6.78 -6.68 -12.47
C HIS A 374 7.38 -6.62 -13.86
N GLY A 375 7.36 -5.44 -14.49
CA GLY A 375 8.26 -5.09 -15.58
C GLY A 375 9.47 -4.34 -15.04
N ASP A 376 10.65 -4.51 -15.65
CA ASP A 376 11.92 -3.93 -15.18
C ASP A 376 11.90 -2.40 -15.07
N ALA A 377 11.39 -1.72 -16.07
CA ALA A 377 11.31 -0.25 -16.05
C ALA A 377 10.30 0.27 -15.02
N ALA A 378 9.20 -0.44 -14.82
CA ALA A 378 8.19 -0.06 -13.81
C ALA A 378 8.69 -0.33 -12.39
N PHE A 379 9.35 -1.45 -12.16
CA PHE A 379 9.92 -1.80 -10.85
C PHE A 379 10.95 -0.77 -10.38
N ALA A 380 11.85 -0.36 -11.27
CA ALA A 380 12.84 0.66 -10.96
C ALA A 380 12.26 2.07 -10.83
N GLY A 381 11.19 2.40 -11.60
CA GLY A 381 10.74 3.78 -11.77
C GLY A 381 9.52 4.20 -10.97
N GLN A 382 8.64 3.27 -10.58
CA GLN A 382 7.40 3.60 -9.87
C GLN A 382 7.60 3.67 -8.35
N GLY A 383 7.35 4.84 -7.75
CA GLY A 383 7.55 5.05 -6.31
C GLY A 383 6.77 4.10 -5.41
N LEU A 384 5.62 3.58 -5.88
CA LEU A 384 4.81 2.64 -5.11
C LEU A 384 5.53 1.30 -4.85
N VAL A 385 6.53 0.94 -5.65
CA VAL A 385 7.42 -0.20 -5.36
C VAL A 385 8.14 -0.01 -4.03
N ALA A 386 8.76 1.16 -3.83
CA ALA A 386 9.43 1.48 -2.56
C ALA A 386 8.44 1.51 -1.38
N GLU A 387 7.24 2.04 -1.58
CA GLU A 387 6.19 2.02 -0.55
C GLU A 387 5.76 0.59 -0.20
N THR A 388 5.58 -0.29 -1.20
CA THR A 388 5.27 -1.72 -1.00
C THR A 388 6.35 -2.41 -0.19
N LEU A 389 7.61 -2.25 -0.60
CA LEU A 389 8.75 -2.82 0.11
C LEU A 389 8.84 -2.34 1.57
N ASN A 390 8.54 -1.05 1.82
CA ASN A 390 8.54 -0.51 3.18
C ASN A 390 7.45 -1.12 4.08
N LEU A 391 6.34 -1.62 3.52
CA LEU A 391 5.27 -2.28 4.28
C LEU A 391 5.63 -3.70 4.73
N ALA A 392 6.56 -4.38 4.07
CA ALA A 392 6.82 -5.82 4.16
C ALA A 392 7.01 -6.36 5.59
N ASN A 393 7.68 -5.60 6.46
CA ASN A 393 7.99 -6.04 7.83
C ASN A 393 7.23 -5.27 8.92
N LEU A 394 6.28 -4.40 8.54
CA LEU A 394 5.51 -3.62 9.51
C LEU A 394 4.37 -4.44 10.11
N GLN A 395 4.17 -4.34 11.42
CA GLN A 395 3.20 -5.14 12.18
C GLN A 395 1.78 -5.12 11.56
N GLY A 396 1.31 -3.97 11.09
CA GLY A 396 -0.01 -3.81 10.50
C GLY A 396 -0.14 -4.32 9.07
N TYR A 397 0.97 -4.62 8.38
CA TYR A 397 1.02 -4.81 6.93
C TYR A 397 1.77 -6.06 6.47
N ALA A 398 2.67 -6.59 7.28
CA ALA A 398 3.47 -7.77 6.94
C ALA A 398 2.59 -8.97 6.52
N THR A 399 3.04 -9.69 5.48
CA THR A 399 2.38 -10.87 4.90
C THR A 399 3.21 -12.15 5.00
N GLY A 400 4.38 -12.06 5.67
CA GLY A 400 5.31 -13.19 5.83
C GLY A 400 6.20 -13.39 4.61
N GLY A 401 6.48 -12.31 3.88
CA GLY A 401 7.35 -12.26 2.71
C GLY A 401 6.63 -12.45 1.38
N THR A 402 7.03 -11.64 0.41
CA THR A 402 6.52 -11.60 -0.97
C THR A 402 7.55 -12.18 -1.93
N ILE A 403 7.11 -12.95 -2.91
CA ILE A 403 7.97 -13.32 -4.04
C ILE A 403 7.75 -12.32 -5.16
N HIS A 404 8.78 -11.53 -5.44
CA HIS A 404 8.81 -10.59 -6.55
C HIS A 404 9.47 -11.25 -7.76
N VAL A 405 8.79 -11.24 -8.89
CA VAL A 405 9.32 -11.73 -10.16
C VAL A 405 9.38 -10.56 -11.14
N VAL A 406 10.57 -10.17 -11.58
CA VAL A 406 10.72 -9.09 -12.56
C VAL A 406 10.91 -9.71 -13.95
N ILE A 407 9.95 -9.47 -14.86
CA ILE A 407 10.13 -9.80 -16.29
C ILE A 407 11.02 -8.73 -16.92
N ASN A 408 12.33 -8.95 -16.83
CA ASN A 408 13.34 -7.99 -17.30
C ASN A 408 13.62 -8.17 -18.78
N ASN A 409 12.81 -7.50 -19.58
CA ASN A 409 12.99 -7.54 -21.03
C ASN A 409 13.93 -6.44 -21.58
N GLN A 410 14.62 -5.72 -20.71
CA GLN A 410 15.70 -4.79 -21.00
C GLN A 410 15.28 -3.54 -21.81
N VAL A 411 13.97 -3.23 -21.83
CA VAL A 411 13.44 -2.02 -22.49
C VAL A 411 12.09 -1.62 -21.91
N GLY A 412 11.95 -0.35 -21.55
CA GLY A 412 10.70 0.23 -21.04
C GLY A 412 9.93 0.96 -22.15
N PHE A 413 8.95 0.33 -22.80
CA PHE A 413 8.30 0.83 -24.02
C PHE A 413 9.35 1.06 -25.13
N THR A 414 9.93 2.26 -25.23
CA THR A 414 11.03 2.64 -26.14
C THR A 414 12.27 3.15 -25.39
N THR A 415 12.26 3.11 -24.04
CA THR A 415 13.31 3.66 -23.19
C THR A 415 14.33 2.58 -22.85
N ASN A 416 15.58 2.82 -23.15
CA ASN A 416 16.68 1.93 -22.79
C ASN A 416 17.00 1.97 -21.29
N PRO A 417 17.68 0.95 -20.72
CA PRO A 417 18.04 0.91 -19.31
C PRO A 417 18.85 2.13 -18.82
N GLU A 418 19.76 2.64 -19.63
CA GLU A 418 20.58 3.81 -19.32
C GLU A 418 19.80 5.13 -19.21
N ASP A 419 18.63 5.21 -19.84
CA ASP A 419 17.71 6.34 -19.74
C ASP A 419 16.64 6.12 -18.65
N ALA A 420 16.42 4.87 -18.25
CA ALA A 420 15.35 4.47 -17.32
C ALA A 420 15.78 4.43 -15.86
N ARG A 421 17.05 4.14 -15.57
CA ARG A 421 17.55 3.99 -14.20
C ARG A 421 19.04 4.36 -14.08
N SER A 422 19.42 4.78 -12.87
CA SER A 422 20.81 5.15 -12.55
C SER A 422 21.67 3.98 -12.07
N THR A 423 21.06 2.81 -11.86
CA THR A 423 21.68 1.64 -11.26
C THR A 423 21.89 0.51 -12.28
N PRO A 424 22.85 -0.40 -12.08
CA PRO A 424 23.06 -1.55 -12.95
C PRO A 424 21.82 -2.43 -13.09
N TYR A 425 21.15 -2.75 -11.97
CA TYR A 425 19.97 -3.59 -11.96
C TYR A 425 18.70 -2.78 -11.70
N CYS A 426 17.60 -3.21 -12.30
CA CYS A 426 16.28 -2.65 -11.98
C CYS A 426 15.83 -3.00 -10.54
N THR A 427 16.41 -4.03 -9.97
CA THR A 427 16.13 -4.55 -8.62
C THR A 427 16.93 -3.86 -7.51
N ASP A 428 17.83 -2.94 -7.81
CA ASP A 428 18.64 -2.26 -6.79
C ASP A 428 17.80 -1.49 -5.76
N ILE A 429 16.57 -1.09 -6.08
CA ILE A 429 15.64 -0.48 -5.14
C ILE A 429 15.28 -1.44 -3.97
N ALA A 430 15.33 -2.76 -4.19
CA ALA A 430 15.05 -3.77 -3.17
C ALA A 430 16.12 -3.86 -2.06
N ARG A 431 17.27 -3.22 -2.25
CA ARG A 431 18.29 -3.09 -1.19
C ARG A 431 17.78 -2.34 0.05
N VAL A 432 16.68 -1.60 -0.06
CA VAL A 432 15.97 -1.01 1.10
C VAL A 432 15.59 -2.07 2.13
N LEU A 433 15.14 -3.24 1.68
CA LEU A 433 14.82 -4.40 2.54
C LEU A 433 16.00 -5.33 2.77
N ARG A 434 17.10 -5.14 2.03
CA ARG A 434 18.23 -6.09 2.01
C ARG A 434 17.82 -7.51 1.61
N ALA A 435 16.75 -7.61 0.81
CA ALA A 435 16.23 -8.87 0.28
C ALA A 435 17.23 -9.49 -0.70
N PRO A 436 17.39 -10.82 -0.73
CA PRO A 436 18.22 -11.50 -1.73
C PRO A 436 17.59 -11.37 -3.11
N VAL A 437 18.45 -11.23 -4.13
CA VAL A 437 18.05 -11.13 -5.53
C VAL A 437 18.75 -12.21 -6.34
N PHE A 438 17.99 -12.97 -7.13
CA PHE A 438 18.50 -13.95 -8.08
C PHE A 438 18.26 -13.44 -9.51
N HIS A 439 19.31 -13.00 -10.19
CA HIS A 439 19.29 -12.63 -11.61
C HIS A 439 19.45 -13.89 -12.43
N VAL A 440 18.45 -14.25 -13.23
CA VAL A 440 18.42 -15.54 -13.93
C VAL A 440 18.23 -15.34 -15.42
N ASN A 441 19.06 -16.03 -16.23
CA ASN A 441 18.88 -16.06 -17.68
C ASN A 441 17.59 -16.85 -18.05
N GLY A 442 16.63 -16.17 -18.65
CA GLY A 442 15.35 -16.76 -19.05
C GLY A 442 15.45 -17.86 -20.14
N GLU A 443 16.60 -18.02 -20.79
CA GLU A 443 16.85 -19.11 -21.74
C GLU A 443 17.39 -20.38 -21.04
N ASP A 444 17.68 -20.33 -19.72
CA ASP A 444 18.01 -21.50 -18.93
C ASP A 444 16.88 -21.84 -17.93
N PRO A 445 15.83 -22.55 -18.37
CA PRO A 445 14.66 -22.82 -17.53
C PRO A 445 14.97 -23.74 -16.34
N GLU A 446 16.05 -24.55 -16.34
CA GLU A 446 16.48 -25.32 -15.17
C GLU A 446 17.05 -24.37 -14.09
N ALA A 447 17.80 -23.34 -14.47
CA ALA A 447 18.27 -22.30 -13.57
C ALA A 447 17.10 -21.47 -12.98
N VAL A 448 16.09 -21.18 -13.80
CA VAL A 448 14.86 -20.51 -13.36
C VAL A 448 14.14 -21.32 -12.27
N VAL A 449 13.98 -22.63 -12.48
CA VAL A 449 13.37 -23.53 -11.50
C VAL A 449 14.17 -23.56 -10.19
N TRP A 450 15.51 -23.61 -10.28
CA TRP A 450 16.36 -23.58 -9.09
C TRP A 450 16.19 -22.29 -8.29
N ALA A 451 16.15 -21.14 -8.97
CA ALA A 451 15.92 -19.86 -8.30
C ALA A 451 14.57 -19.82 -7.58
N VAL A 452 13.53 -20.44 -8.16
CA VAL A 452 12.21 -20.56 -7.51
C VAL A 452 12.28 -21.41 -6.24
N GLN A 453 12.98 -22.58 -6.29
CA GLN A 453 13.12 -23.43 -5.11
C GLN A 453 13.81 -22.68 -3.97
N LEU A 454 14.90 -21.98 -4.26
CA LEU A 454 15.59 -21.15 -3.27
C LEU A 454 14.70 -20.05 -2.71
N ALA A 455 13.93 -19.37 -3.57
CA ALA A 455 13.05 -18.28 -3.18
C ALA A 455 11.91 -18.74 -2.27
N ILE A 456 11.23 -19.84 -2.61
CA ILE A 456 10.16 -20.41 -1.78
C ILE A 456 10.71 -20.90 -0.45
N GLU A 457 11.83 -21.64 -0.47
CA GLU A 457 12.44 -22.15 0.76
C GLU A 457 12.89 -20.99 1.69
N TYR A 458 13.50 -19.95 1.11
CA TYR A 458 13.87 -18.75 1.83
C TYR A 458 12.66 -18.09 2.50
N ARG A 459 11.62 -17.80 1.71
CA ARG A 459 10.38 -17.17 2.19
C ARG A 459 9.71 -17.98 3.30
N GLN A 460 9.58 -19.29 3.13
CA GLN A 460 8.93 -20.16 4.12
C GLN A 460 9.76 -20.32 5.40
N THR A 461 11.09 -20.17 5.29
CA THR A 461 11.99 -20.29 6.45
C THR A 461 12.05 -18.99 7.24
N PHE A 462 12.20 -17.85 6.56
CA PHE A 462 12.51 -16.57 7.20
C PHE A 462 11.34 -15.58 7.23
N GLY A 463 10.29 -15.80 6.45
CA GLY A 463 9.14 -14.89 6.38
C GLY A 463 9.48 -13.52 5.80
N GLN A 464 10.42 -13.47 4.85
CA GLN A 464 10.94 -12.24 4.24
C GLN A 464 10.78 -12.26 2.72
N ASP A 465 10.81 -11.06 2.12
CA ASP A 465 10.73 -10.89 0.68
C ASP A 465 11.98 -11.41 -0.04
N VAL A 466 11.80 -11.88 -1.26
CA VAL A 466 12.85 -12.36 -2.14
C VAL A 466 12.52 -12.00 -3.59
N LEU A 467 13.54 -11.72 -4.38
CA LEU A 467 13.38 -11.28 -5.76
C LEU A 467 13.99 -12.28 -6.75
N ILE A 468 13.28 -12.51 -7.86
CA ILE A 468 13.77 -13.23 -9.03
C ILE A 468 13.73 -12.26 -10.21
N ASP A 469 14.88 -11.83 -10.69
CA ASP A 469 15.04 -10.97 -11.85
C ASP A 469 15.25 -11.85 -13.08
N LEU A 470 14.15 -12.11 -13.81
CA LEU A 470 14.13 -12.98 -14.98
C LEU A 470 14.59 -12.18 -16.22
N TYR A 471 15.90 -12.24 -16.51
CA TYR A 471 16.47 -11.63 -17.70
C TYR A 471 15.98 -12.31 -18.98
N CYS A 472 15.29 -11.56 -19.79
CA CYS A 472 14.68 -12.04 -21.01
C CYS A 472 14.71 -10.95 -22.11
N TYR A 473 13.89 -11.09 -23.14
CA TYR A 473 13.70 -10.07 -24.14
C TYR A 473 12.22 -9.98 -24.54
N ARG A 474 11.87 -8.97 -25.28
CA ARG A 474 10.53 -8.74 -25.81
C ARG A 474 10.56 -8.91 -27.33
N LYS A 475 9.88 -9.93 -27.84
CA LYS A 475 9.96 -10.28 -29.27
C LYS A 475 9.35 -9.23 -30.19
N TYR A 476 8.21 -8.66 -29.82
CA TYR A 476 7.53 -7.61 -30.58
C TYR A 476 7.77 -6.23 -29.93
N GLY A 477 7.10 -5.18 -30.41
CA GLY A 477 7.11 -3.87 -29.77
C GLY A 477 6.45 -3.87 -28.39
N HIS A 478 6.13 -2.71 -27.86
CA HIS A 478 5.41 -2.61 -26.59
C HIS A 478 4.10 -3.40 -26.64
N ASN A 479 3.43 -3.35 -27.78
CA ASN A 479 2.32 -4.22 -28.15
C ASN A 479 2.49 -4.68 -29.61
N GLU A 480 1.59 -5.50 -30.12
CA GLU A 480 1.69 -6.14 -31.41
C GLU A 480 1.51 -5.19 -32.63
N ALA A 481 1.10 -3.96 -32.40
CA ALA A 481 0.96 -2.91 -33.42
C ALA A 481 2.15 -1.92 -33.41
N ASP A 482 3.15 -2.12 -32.56
CA ASP A 482 4.32 -1.24 -32.42
C ASP A 482 5.55 -1.83 -33.15
N GLU A 483 6.32 -0.99 -33.87
CA GLU A 483 7.55 -1.38 -34.55
C GLU A 483 8.80 -0.97 -33.75
N PRO A 484 9.37 -1.89 -33.01
CA PRO A 484 10.42 -1.56 -32.04
C PRO A 484 11.79 -1.25 -32.68
N SER A 485 12.01 -1.63 -33.92
CA SER A 485 13.28 -1.35 -34.60
C SER A 485 13.48 0.14 -34.92
N PHE A 486 12.43 0.96 -34.80
CA PHE A 486 12.57 2.42 -34.94
C PHE A 486 13.43 3.04 -33.83
N THR A 487 13.44 2.46 -32.68
CA THR A 487 14.16 2.97 -31.48
C THR A 487 15.28 2.05 -31.03
N GLN A 488 15.12 0.72 -31.11
CA GLN A 488 16.10 -0.28 -30.68
C GLN A 488 16.56 -1.19 -31.88
N PRO A 489 17.12 -0.64 -32.97
CA PRO A 489 17.45 -1.43 -34.17
C PRO A 489 18.47 -2.54 -33.90
N VAL A 490 19.52 -2.29 -33.08
CA VAL A 490 20.56 -3.26 -32.76
C VAL A 490 20.01 -4.42 -31.96
N MET A 491 19.24 -4.14 -30.90
CA MET A 491 18.60 -5.16 -30.06
C MET A 491 17.69 -6.06 -30.91
N TYR A 492 16.84 -5.48 -31.78
CA TYR A 492 15.88 -6.25 -32.55
C TYR A 492 16.53 -6.97 -33.75
N GLU A 493 17.71 -6.57 -34.21
CA GLU A 493 18.51 -7.36 -35.15
C GLU A 493 18.98 -8.68 -34.52
N VAL A 494 19.38 -8.65 -33.21
CA VAL A 494 19.70 -9.84 -32.43
C VAL A 494 18.45 -10.69 -32.21
N ILE A 495 17.36 -10.09 -31.70
CA ILE A 495 16.11 -10.78 -31.34
C ILE A 495 15.53 -11.54 -32.55
N ARG A 496 15.51 -10.95 -33.76
CA ARG A 496 14.97 -11.60 -34.96
C ARG A 496 15.67 -12.89 -35.35
N ARG A 497 16.94 -13.07 -34.94
CA ARG A 497 17.75 -14.25 -35.24
C ARG A 497 17.68 -15.32 -34.14
N LYS A 498 17.11 -14.97 -32.98
CA LYS A 498 17.09 -15.89 -31.87
C LYS A 498 15.99 -16.95 -31.99
N PRO A 499 16.31 -18.23 -31.73
CA PRO A 499 15.29 -19.24 -31.55
C PRO A 499 14.57 -19.01 -30.20
N PRO A 500 13.31 -19.40 -30.07
CA PRO A 500 12.58 -19.29 -28.79
C PRO A 500 13.18 -20.23 -27.72
N ALA A 501 12.95 -19.89 -26.43
CA ALA A 501 13.48 -20.64 -25.28
C ALA A 501 13.14 -22.14 -25.33
N ARG A 502 11.91 -22.51 -25.78
CA ARG A 502 11.52 -23.90 -26.01
C ARG A 502 12.46 -24.63 -26.98
N ALA A 503 12.79 -24.00 -28.12
CA ALA A 503 13.64 -24.64 -29.12
C ALA A 503 15.09 -24.81 -28.63
N ILE A 504 15.60 -23.84 -27.87
CA ILE A 504 16.92 -23.92 -27.22
C ILE A 504 16.92 -25.10 -26.24
N TYR A 505 15.90 -25.19 -25.37
CA TYR A 505 15.81 -26.22 -24.35
C TYR A 505 15.58 -27.62 -24.97
N ALA A 506 14.72 -27.76 -25.98
CA ALA A 506 14.52 -29.02 -26.70
C ALA A 506 15.82 -29.55 -27.28
N ARG A 507 16.67 -28.67 -27.86
CA ARG A 507 18.01 -29.05 -28.36
C ARG A 507 18.91 -29.54 -27.22
N LYS A 508 18.95 -28.84 -26.07
CA LYS A 508 19.70 -29.25 -24.88
C LYS A 508 19.29 -30.65 -24.41
N LEU A 509 17.96 -30.95 -24.41
CA LEU A 509 17.45 -32.25 -24.03
C LEU A 509 17.80 -33.33 -25.06
N ALA A 510 17.82 -33.02 -26.35
CA ALA A 510 18.20 -33.94 -27.39
C ALA A 510 19.71 -34.30 -27.34
N GLU A 511 20.56 -33.32 -27.13
CA GLU A 511 22.01 -33.50 -26.95
C GLU A 511 22.35 -34.32 -25.71
N SER A 512 21.52 -34.24 -24.66
CA SER A 512 21.65 -35.06 -23.44
C SER A 512 20.92 -36.40 -23.49
N GLY A 513 20.27 -36.73 -24.61
CA GLY A 513 19.54 -38.00 -24.79
C GLY A 513 18.28 -38.15 -23.94
N ILE A 514 17.71 -37.01 -23.42
CA ILE A 514 16.50 -37.01 -22.57
C ILE A 514 15.23 -37.03 -23.42
N ALA A 515 15.20 -36.28 -24.52
CA ALA A 515 14.10 -36.24 -25.48
C ALA A 515 14.64 -36.22 -26.89
N THR A 516 13.87 -36.71 -27.86
CA THR A 516 14.20 -36.58 -29.29
C THR A 516 13.61 -35.29 -29.85
N PRO A 517 14.19 -34.73 -30.93
CA PRO A 517 13.58 -33.60 -31.64
C PRO A 517 12.16 -33.86 -32.11
N GLN A 518 11.86 -35.13 -32.48
CA GLN A 518 10.54 -35.56 -32.92
C GLN A 518 9.53 -35.50 -31.78
N GLU A 519 9.86 -36.01 -30.60
CA GLU A 519 8.99 -35.93 -29.41
C GLU A 519 8.64 -34.47 -29.04
N ALA A 520 9.60 -33.56 -29.15
CA ALA A 520 9.37 -32.13 -28.90
C ALA A 520 8.44 -31.48 -29.94
N GLU A 521 8.53 -31.90 -31.19
CA GLU A 521 7.66 -31.41 -32.28
C GLU A 521 6.24 -31.99 -32.16
N GLU A 522 6.10 -33.27 -31.85
CA GLU A 522 4.82 -33.92 -31.60
C GLU A 522 4.05 -33.24 -30.44
N LEU A 523 4.76 -32.88 -29.37
CA LEU A 523 4.17 -32.15 -28.24
C LEU A 523 3.61 -30.79 -28.68
N MET A 524 4.36 -30.05 -29.52
CA MET A 524 3.91 -28.75 -30.05
C MET A 524 2.67 -28.93 -30.95
N HIS A 525 2.68 -29.93 -31.86
CA HIS A 525 1.55 -30.21 -32.74
C HIS A 525 0.29 -30.57 -31.96
N ALA A 526 0.40 -31.40 -30.93
CA ALA A 526 -0.72 -31.74 -30.06
C ALA A 526 -1.34 -30.52 -29.39
N ARG A 527 -0.50 -29.57 -28.93
CA ARG A 527 -0.98 -28.32 -28.33
C ARG A 527 -1.68 -27.39 -29.33
N VAL A 528 -1.14 -27.24 -30.53
CA VAL A 528 -1.79 -26.46 -31.59
C VAL A 528 -3.13 -27.06 -31.94
N GLN A 529 -3.22 -28.40 -32.10
CA GLN A 529 -4.48 -29.08 -32.40
C GLN A 529 -5.52 -28.86 -31.28
N GLN A 530 -5.15 -28.97 -30.04
CA GLN A 530 -6.02 -28.68 -28.89
C GLN A 530 -6.60 -27.25 -28.93
N LEU A 531 -5.77 -26.25 -29.25
CA LEU A 531 -6.19 -24.83 -29.38
C LEU A 531 -7.15 -24.64 -30.56
N GLU A 532 -6.91 -25.29 -31.70
CA GLU A 532 -7.79 -25.25 -32.88
C GLU A 532 -9.17 -25.86 -32.57
N GLU A 533 -9.19 -27.04 -31.95
CA GLU A 533 -10.42 -27.72 -31.57
C GLU A 533 -11.25 -26.88 -30.59
N GLU A 534 -10.59 -26.25 -29.62
CA GLU A 534 -11.24 -25.40 -28.63
C GLU A 534 -11.81 -24.12 -29.28
N LEU A 535 -11.09 -23.49 -30.20
CA LEU A 535 -11.56 -22.33 -30.93
C LEU A 535 -12.79 -22.67 -31.80
N GLU A 536 -12.75 -23.82 -32.52
CA GLU A 536 -13.90 -24.25 -33.31
C GLU A 536 -15.11 -24.59 -32.41
N ARG A 537 -14.89 -25.22 -31.27
CA ARG A 537 -15.93 -25.48 -30.28
C ARG A 537 -16.57 -24.18 -29.80
N THR A 538 -15.74 -23.21 -29.40
CA THR A 538 -16.19 -21.89 -28.94
C THR A 538 -17.06 -21.17 -29.98
N ARG A 539 -16.65 -21.20 -31.24
CA ARG A 539 -17.40 -20.58 -32.35
C ARG A 539 -18.75 -21.23 -32.57
N LYS A 540 -18.91 -22.54 -32.30
CA LYS A 540 -20.16 -23.32 -32.47
C LYS A 540 -21.08 -23.18 -31.27
N THR A 541 -20.56 -23.21 -30.04
CA THR A 541 -21.35 -23.33 -28.79
C THR A 541 -21.39 -22.04 -27.95
N GLY A 542 -20.58 -21.06 -28.29
CA GLY A 542 -20.36 -19.87 -27.45
C GLY A 542 -19.40 -20.15 -26.29
N ALA A 543 -19.05 -19.11 -25.56
CA ALA A 543 -18.18 -19.18 -24.39
C ALA A 543 -18.92 -19.74 -23.18
N LYS A 544 -18.24 -20.50 -22.34
CA LYS A 544 -18.74 -20.78 -20.98
C LYS A 544 -18.85 -19.48 -20.18
N ARG A 545 -20.02 -19.29 -19.57
CA ARG A 545 -20.24 -18.14 -18.71
C ARG A 545 -19.34 -18.25 -17.47
N ALA A 546 -18.58 -17.20 -17.18
CA ALA A 546 -17.77 -17.14 -15.97
C ALA A 546 -18.67 -17.19 -14.71
N GLU A 547 -18.19 -17.79 -13.63
CA GLU A 547 -18.88 -17.74 -12.35
C GLU A 547 -19.06 -16.29 -11.87
N SER A 548 -20.14 -16.07 -11.11
CA SER A 548 -20.48 -14.74 -10.62
C SER A 548 -19.37 -14.20 -9.71
N ALA A 549 -18.93 -12.97 -9.97
CA ALA A 549 -18.00 -12.25 -9.09
C ALA A 549 -18.54 -12.06 -7.66
N MET A 550 -19.85 -12.26 -7.45
CA MET A 550 -20.56 -12.17 -6.18
C MET A 550 -20.81 -13.54 -5.53
N ALA A 551 -19.99 -14.55 -5.86
CA ALA A 551 -20.01 -15.87 -5.20
C ALA A 551 -19.19 -15.87 -3.89
N GLY A 552 -19.25 -16.97 -3.13
CA GLY A 552 -18.47 -17.16 -1.92
C GLY A 552 -18.77 -16.11 -0.84
N LEU A 553 -17.74 -15.45 -0.32
CA LEU A 553 -17.81 -14.44 0.73
C LEU A 553 -18.77 -13.27 0.40
N TRP A 554 -18.87 -12.91 -0.87
CA TRP A 554 -19.66 -11.79 -1.34
C TRP A 554 -21.13 -12.13 -1.56
N SER A 555 -21.55 -13.41 -1.46
CA SER A 555 -22.94 -13.85 -1.73
C SER A 555 -24.00 -13.18 -0.86
N LYS A 556 -23.63 -12.69 0.34
CA LYS A 556 -24.52 -11.99 1.28
C LYS A 556 -24.64 -10.50 1.00
N TYR A 557 -23.77 -9.94 0.14
CA TYR A 557 -23.67 -8.52 -0.10
C TYR A 557 -24.18 -8.14 -1.49
N ARG A 558 -24.48 -6.86 -1.66
CA ARG A 558 -25.05 -6.33 -2.90
C ARG A 558 -24.32 -5.06 -3.32
N GLY A 559 -24.20 -4.89 -4.62
CA GLY A 559 -23.88 -3.63 -5.29
C GLY A 559 -25.13 -3.03 -5.91
N GLY A 560 -24.97 -2.29 -7.00
CA GLY A 560 -26.06 -1.64 -7.73
C GLY A 560 -26.66 -0.42 -7.04
N PRO A 561 -27.88 0.01 -7.44
CA PRO A 561 -28.50 1.23 -6.93
C PRO A 561 -28.78 1.19 -5.42
N ASP A 562 -28.62 2.34 -4.76
CA ASP A 562 -28.92 2.53 -3.34
C ASP A 562 -30.39 2.25 -2.99
N ALA A 563 -31.30 2.63 -3.88
CA ALA A 563 -32.74 2.45 -3.70
C ALA A 563 -33.19 0.97 -3.66
N ASP A 564 -32.38 0.06 -4.21
CA ASP A 564 -32.69 -1.38 -4.24
C ASP A 564 -32.42 -2.09 -2.91
N THR A 565 -31.76 -1.41 -1.96
CA THR A 565 -31.41 -1.98 -0.65
C THR A 565 -31.96 -1.14 0.50
N PRO A 566 -32.89 -1.68 1.30
CA PRO A 566 -33.49 -0.95 2.41
C PRO A 566 -32.48 -0.43 3.42
N GLU A 567 -32.83 0.64 4.12
CA GLU A 567 -32.10 1.10 5.31
C GLU A 567 -32.22 0.09 6.44
N VAL A 568 -31.22 0.12 7.34
CA VAL A 568 -31.15 -0.78 8.48
C VAL A 568 -31.19 0.00 9.80
N PRO A 569 -31.78 -0.56 10.87
CA PRO A 569 -31.74 0.05 12.18
C PRO A 569 -30.29 0.02 12.70
N THR A 570 -29.83 1.17 13.15
CA THR A 570 -28.45 1.37 13.69
C THR A 570 -28.47 1.76 15.16
N ALA A 571 -29.65 1.95 15.75
CA ALA A 571 -29.84 2.24 17.16
C ALA A 571 -29.36 1.09 18.06
N VAL A 572 -28.86 1.45 19.24
CA VAL A 572 -28.37 0.48 20.22
C VAL A 572 -28.99 0.80 21.59
N PRO A 573 -29.55 -0.20 22.32
CA PRO A 573 -30.18 0.05 23.62
C PRO A 573 -29.23 0.79 24.58
N ILE A 574 -29.78 1.78 25.30
CA ILE A 574 -29.02 2.67 26.19
C ILE A 574 -28.29 1.91 27.30
N SER A 575 -28.88 0.81 27.81
CA SER A 575 -28.22 -0.07 28.78
C SER A 575 -26.94 -0.66 28.24
N LYS A 576 -26.96 -1.08 26.97
CA LYS A 576 -25.78 -1.63 26.29
C LYS A 576 -24.68 -0.58 26.09
N LEU A 577 -25.05 0.63 25.67
CA LEU A 577 -24.11 1.75 25.53
C LEU A 577 -23.39 2.06 26.86
N ARG A 578 -24.16 2.06 27.97
CA ARG A 578 -23.60 2.24 29.32
C ARG A 578 -22.66 1.13 29.72
N ASP A 579 -23.00 -0.13 29.47
CA ASP A 579 -22.13 -1.27 29.78
C ASP A 579 -20.81 -1.19 29.03
N LEU A 580 -20.84 -0.79 27.77
CA LEU A 580 -19.62 -0.61 26.94
C LEU A 580 -18.78 0.56 27.43
N LEU A 581 -19.39 1.70 27.81
CA LEU A 581 -18.66 2.82 28.41
C LEU A 581 -17.96 2.39 29.71
N ARG A 582 -18.64 1.62 30.59
CA ARG A 582 -18.02 1.07 31.80
C ARG A 582 -16.87 0.13 31.52
N ALA A 583 -17.01 -0.72 30.49
CA ALA A 583 -15.98 -1.67 30.11
C ALA A 583 -14.72 -0.94 29.63
N THR A 584 -14.89 0.06 28.78
CA THR A 584 -13.77 0.82 28.16
C THR A 584 -13.17 1.89 29.06
N ALA A 585 -13.86 2.28 30.15
CA ALA A 585 -13.32 3.19 31.16
C ALA A 585 -12.32 2.48 32.10
N ARG A 586 -12.23 1.15 32.07
CA ARG A 586 -11.37 0.36 32.99
C ARG A 586 -10.03 0.06 32.28
N VAL A 587 -8.97 0.13 33.10
CA VAL A 587 -7.63 -0.32 32.71
C VAL A 587 -7.17 -1.40 33.70
N PRO A 588 -6.18 -2.26 33.36
CA PRO A 588 -5.62 -3.22 34.31
C PRO A 588 -5.09 -2.54 35.57
N ALA A 589 -5.18 -3.25 36.72
CA ALA A 589 -4.81 -2.69 38.02
C ALA A 589 -3.31 -2.27 38.13
N ASP A 590 -2.47 -2.88 37.32
CA ASP A 590 -1.03 -2.62 37.22
C ASP A 590 -0.68 -1.61 36.09
N PHE A 591 -1.67 -0.94 35.48
CA PHE A 591 -1.50 0.03 34.41
C PHE A 591 -1.74 1.46 34.93
N THR A 592 -0.80 2.36 34.68
CA THR A 592 -0.89 3.76 35.08
C THR A 592 -1.00 4.64 33.83
N PRO A 593 -2.22 5.09 33.45
CA PRO A 593 -2.38 6.00 32.29
C PRO A 593 -1.89 7.42 32.64
N HIS A 594 -1.57 8.21 31.61
CA HIS A 594 -1.29 9.63 31.76
C HIS A 594 -2.50 10.34 32.42
N GLU A 595 -2.28 11.37 33.25
CA GLU A 595 -3.34 12.04 34.03
C GLU A 595 -4.51 12.55 33.16
N LYS A 596 -4.23 13.14 31.99
CA LYS A 596 -5.29 13.59 31.05
C LYS A 596 -6.10 12.42 30.50
N ILE A 597 -5.45 11.28 30.25
CA ILE A 597 -6.13 10.05 29.80
C ILE A 597 -6.97 9.47 30.94
N ALA A 598 -6.47 9.48 32.18
CA ALA A 598 -7.26 9.07 33.34
C ALA A 598 -8.55 9.89 33.50
N LYS A 599 -8.47 11.22 33.27
CA LYS A 599 -9.65 12.10 33.22
C LYS A 599 -10.63 11.74 32.11
N LEU A 600 -10.13 11.41 30.91
CA LEU A 600 -10.97 10.95 29.78
C LEU A 600 -11.71 9.66 30.15
N LEU A 601 -11.02 8.69 30.73
CA LEU A 601 -11.63 7.43 31.20
C LEU A 601 -12.68 7.67 32.29
N GLU A 602 -12.41 8.59 33.22
CA GLU A 602 -13.36 9.01 34.25
C GLU A 602 -14.62 9.64 33.64
N LEU A 603 -14.48 10.49 32.63
CA LEU A 603 -15.61 11.09 31.92
C LEU A 603 -16.46 10.02 31.22
N ARG A 604 -15.85 9.03 30.54
CA ARG A 604 -16.57 7.88 29.99
C ARG A 604 -17.35 7.10 31.07
N GLY A 605 -16.74 6.90 32.26
CA GLY A 605 -17.41 6.29 33.42
C GLY A 605 -18.60 7.10 33.90
N LYS A 606 -18.48 8.43 33.98
CA LYS A 606 -19.58 9.31 34.37
C LYS A 606 -20.75 9.28 33.39
N LEU A 607 -20.48 9.29 32.09
CA LEU A 607 -21.51 9.13 31.06
C LEU A 607 -22.30 7.81 31.19
N ALA A 608 -21.62 6.74 31.64
CA ALA A 608 -22.23 5.45 31.85
C ALA A 608 -23.24 5.44 33.03
N GLU A 609 -23.05 6.32 34.02
CA GLU A 609 -23.90 6.42 35.23
C GLU A 609 -24.95 7.52 35.11
N GLY A 610 -24.90 8.34 34.06
CA GLY A 610 -25.80 9.47 33.81
C GLY A 610 -27.23 9.07 33.42
N SER A 611 -28.07 10.09 33.17
CA SER A 611 -29.47 9.92 32.68
C SER A 611 -29.57 9.36 31.30
N GLY A 612 -28.55 9.64 30.44
CA GLY A 612 -28.52 9.39 28.98
C GLY A 612 -28.69 10.65 28.15
N GLU A 613 -28.99 11.77 28.79
CA GLU A 613 -29.15 13.09 28.18
C GLU A 613 -27.87 13.96 28.33
N GLU A 614 -26.82 13.43 28.96
CA GLU A 614 -25.55 14.13 29.08
C GLU A 614 -24.88 14.20 27.71
N PRO A 615 -24.40 15.41 27.32
CA PRO A 615 -23.74 15.59 26.05
C PRO A 615 -22.36 14.95 26.03
N PHE A 616 -22.02 14.33 24.92
CA PHE A 616 -20.69 13.80 24.63
C PHE A 616 -20.17 14.31 23.30
N ASP A 617 -18.84 14.24 23.12
CA ASP A 617 -18.11 14.74 21.98
C ASP A 617 -18.02 13.72 20.81
N TRP A 618 -17.39 14.15 19.73
CA TRP A 618 -17.22 13.37 18.50
C TRP A 618 -16.44 12.08 18.72
N ALA A 619 -15.37 12.13 19.51
CA ALA A 619 -14.53 10.99 19.79
C ALA A 619 -15.28 9.90 20.58
N THR A 620 -16.16 10.29 21.50
CA THR A 620 -17.01 9.36 22.22
C THR A 620 -18.04 8.69 21.32
N GLY A 621 -18.58 9.42 20.33
CA GLY A 621 -19.48 8.85 19.31
C GLY A 621 -18.77 7.79 18.44
N GLU A 622 -17.54 8.06 17.99
CA GLU A 622 -16.69 7.13 17.27
C GLU A 622 -16.39 5.89 18.12
N HIS A 623 -15.94 6.11 19.34
CA HIS A 623 -15.60 5.04 20.29
C HIS A 623 -16.79 4.09 20.52
N LEU A 624 -17.99 4.62 20.73
CA LEU A 624 -19.20 3.83 20.91
C LEU A 624 -19.62 3.08 19.63
N ALA A 625 -19.41 3.66 18.46
CA ALA A 625 -19.65 2.95 17.20
C ALA A 625 -18.76 1.70 17.12
N PHE A 626 -17.47 1.84 17.40
CA PHE A 626 -16.54 0.72 17.42
C PHE A 626 -16.90 -0.29 18.53
N ALA A 627 -17.12 0.18 19.75
CA ALA A 627 -17.45 -0.69 20.87
C ALA A 627 -18.69 -1.56 20.62
N THR A 628 -19.75 -0.97 20.04
CA THR A 628 -20.99 -1.69 19.73
C THR A 628 -20.79 -2.72 18.64
N LEU A 629 -20.08 -2.40 17.56
CA LEU A 629 -19.78 -3.33 16.46
C LEU A 629 -18.91 -4.50 16.95
N LEU A 630 -17.89 -4.22 17.74
CA LEU A 630 -17.02 -5.25 18.33
C LEU A 630 -17.78 -6.19 19.25
N ASP A 631 -18.67 -5.65 20.09
CA ASP A 631 -19.51 -6.46 20.97
C ASP A 631 -20.52 -7.33 20.19
N GLU A 632 -20.99 -6.86 19.05
CA GLU A 632 -21.84 -7.61 18.10
C GLU A 632 -21.05 -8.65 17.30
N GLY A 633 -19.73 -8.72 17.47
CA GLY A 633 -18.85 -9.68 16.78
C GLY A 633 -18.24 -9.19 15.47
N THR A 634 -18.48 -7.94 15.08
CA THR A 634 -17.87 -7.36 13.88
C THR A 634 -16.42 -7.00 14.11
N PRO A 635 -15.46 -7.53 13.35
CA PRO A 635 -14.08 -7.11 13.45
C PRO A 635 -13.86 -5.73 12.81
N ILE A 636 -12.87 -5.02 13.33
CA ILE A 636 -12.51 -3.67 12.84
C ILE A 636 -11.01 -3.61 12.55
N ARG A 637 -10.66 -3.14 11.36
CA ARG A 637 -9.32 -2.70 10.99
C ARG A 637 -9.32 -1.20 10.76
N PHE A 638 -8.44 -0.51 11.45
CA PHE A 638 -8.27 0.93 11.33
C PHE A 638 -6.79 1.26 11.08
N SER A 639 -6.49 2.01 10.06
CA SER A 639 -5.13 2.46 9.79
C SER A 639 -5.07 3.91 9.31
N GLY A 640 -3.91 4.51 9.41
CA GLY A 640 -3.62 5.88 9.01
C GLY A 640 -2.50 6.47 9.86
N GLN A 641 -2.01 7.62 9.46
CA GLN A 641 -0.94 8.29 10.18
C GLN A 641 -1.47 8.80 11.53
N ASP A 642 -0.76 8.49 12.64
CA ASP A 642 -1.12 8.85 14.01
C ASP A 642 -2.50 8.37 14.49
N SER A 643 -3.09 7.38 13.86
CA SER A 643 -4.48 6.95 14.08
C SER A 643 -4.76 6.43 15.49
N ARG A 644 -3.79 5.82 16.17
CA ARG A 644 -3.95 5.30 17.54
C ARG A 644 -4.32 6.38 18.55
N ARG A 645 -3.77 7.58 18.38
CA ARG A 645 -4.07 8.77 19.16
C ARG A 645 -5.10 9.66 18.48
N GLY A 646 -5.10 9.68 17.16
CA GLY A 646 -5.72 10.66 16.28
C GLY A 646 -4.80 11.87 16.08
N THR A 647 -4.73 12.38 14.86
CA THR A 647 -3.91 13.56 14.48
C THR A 647 -4.19 14.76 15.39
N PHE A 648 -5.46 14.96 15.74
CA PHE A 648 -5.93 16.07 16.59
C PHE A 648 -6.01 15.71 18.07
N SER A 649 -5.35 14.61 18.50
CA SER A 649 -5.37 14.12 19.90
C SER A 649 -6.79 13.87 20.43
N GLN A 650 -7.66 13.34 19.61
CA GLN A 650 -9.07 13.09 19.93
C GLN A 650 -9.37 11.63 20.34
N ARG A 651 -8.75 10.65 19.66
CA ARG A 651 -9.16 9.24 19.72
C ARG A 651 -8.65 8.48 20.94
N HIS A 652 -7.36 8.41 21.14
CA HIS A 652 -6.72 7.70 22.25
C HIS A 652 -7.19 6.26 22.45
N GLU A 653 -7.23 5.45 21.38
CA GLU A 653 -7.66 4.05 21.48
C GLU A 653 -6.55 3.09 21.91
N VAL A 654 -5.29 3.52 21.82
CA VAL A 654 -4.15 2.80 22.41
C VAL A 654 -3.54 3.64 23.51
N LEU A 655 -3.67 3.17 24.74
CA LEU A 655 -3.15 3.81 25.93
C LEU A 655 -1.73 3.34 26.22
N SER A 656 -0.89 4.23 26.77
CA SER A 656 0.48 3.90 27.19
C SER A 656 0.61 4.06 28.71
N ASP A 657 1.21 3.06 29.35
CA ASP A 657 1.58 3.13 30.75
C ASP A 657 2.76 4.09 30.96
N VAL A 658 2.61 5.10 31.81
CA VAL A 658 3.62 6.14 32.00
C VAL A 658 4.90 5.66 32.69
N ARG A 659 4.90 4.47 33.29
CA ARG A 659 6.06 3.89 34.02
C ARG A 659 6.82 2.89 33.17
N THR A 660 6.09 2.09 32.37
CA THR A 660 6.66 0.95 31.65
C THR A 660 6.65 1.10 30.13
N GLY A 661 5.88 2.05 29.57
CA GLY A 661 5.63 2.18 28.14
C GLY A 661 4.71 1.08 27.57
N ARG A 662 4.22 0.14 28.39
CA ARG A 662 3.31 -0.93 27.96
C ARG A 662 2.03 -0.32 27.36
N ARG A 663 1.60 -0.86 26.21
CA ARG A 663 0.37 -0.44 25.54
C ARG A 663 -0.82 -1.26 26.01
N TYR A 664 -1.99 -0.64 26.10
CA TYR A 664 -3.27 -1.26 26.37
C TYR A 664 -4.35 -0.66 25.49
N THR A 665 -5.19 -1.50 24.90
CA THR A 665 -6.26 -1.11 23.98
C THR A 665 -7.61 -1.52 24.57
N PRO A 666 -8.38 -0.60 25.18
CA PRO A 666 -9.66 -0.92 25.82
C PRO A 666 -10.65 -1.64 24.91
N LEU A 667 -10.80 -1.18 23.65
CA LEU A 667 -11.68 -1.77 22.65
C LEU A 667 -11.32 -3.22 22.25
N ALA A 668 -10.07 -3.61 22.38
CA ALA A 668 -9.64 -5.00 22.14
C ALA A 668 -9.95 -5.94 23.33
N ASN A 669 -10.45 -5.39 24.47
CA ASN A 669 -10.62 -6.09 25.72
C ASN A 669 -12.01 -5.85 26.36
N LEU A 670 -13.08 -5.74 25.57
CA LEU A 670 -14.45 -5.53 26.07
C LEU A 670 -14.99 -6.78 26.76
N ARG A 671 -14.88 -7.92 26.10
CA ARG A 671 -15.30 -9.25 26.57
C ARG A 671 -14.69 -10.38 25.75
N ALA A 672 -14.74 -11.59 26.28
CA ALA A 672 -14.38 -12.79 25.51
C ALA A 672 -15.37 -13.00 24.36
N GLY A 673 -14.86 -13.38 23.19
CA GLY A 673 -15.64 -13.65 21.97
C GLY A 673 -16.22 -12.42 21.26
N GLN A 674 -15.72 -11.23 21.56
CA GLN A 674 -16.00 -10.02 20.77
C GLN A 674 -15.32 -10.06 19.39
N GLY A 675 -15.72 -9.16 18.48
CA GLY A 675 -14.98 -8.88 17.25
C GLY A 675 -13.55 -8.40 17.52
N ARG A 676 -12.65 -8.65 16.60
CA ARG A 676 -11.25 -8.24 16.71
C ARG A 676 -11.08 -6.75 16.42
N PHE A 677 -10.35 -6.04 17.24
CA PHE A 677 -10.01 -4.63 17.04
C PHE A 677 -8.54 -4.47 16.72
N GLU A 678 -8.24 -3.97 15.53
CA GLU A 678 -6.90 -3.68 15.05
C GLU A 678 -6.80 -2.21 14.66
N ILE A 679 -5.86 -1.50 15.27
CA ILE A 679 -5.57 -0.10 14.94
C ILE A 679 -4.08 0.11 14.81
N TYR A 680 -3.65 0.73 13.70
CA TYR A 680 -2.25 0.90 13.34
C TYR A 680 -1.95 2.34 12.97
N ASP A 681 -0.87 2.88 13.54
CA ASP A 681 -0.22 4.06 12.95
C ASP A 681 0.52 3.60 11.70
N SER A 682 0.14 4.13 10.54
CA SER A 682 0.74 3.78 9.26
C SER A 682 2.08 4.49 9.05
N PRO A 683 2.93 3.98 8.15
CA PRO A 683 4.02 4.80 7.62
C PRO A 683 3.47 6.01 6.85
N LEU A 684 4.35 6.97 6.53
CA LEU A 684 4.03 8.17 5.76
C LEU A 684 3.91 7.79 4.26
N SER A 685 2.76 7.24 3.91
CA SER A 685 2.43 6.76 2.57
C SER A 685 0.92 6.69 2.41
N GLU A 686 0.34 7.60 1.65
CA GLU A 686 -1.10 7.60 1.38
C GLU A 686 -1.45 6.52 0.35
N ALA A 687 -0.68 6.44 -0.73
CA ALA A 687 -0.94 5.54 -1.85
C ALA A 687 -0.77 4.06 -1.44
N GLY A 688 0.35 3.72 -0.81
CA GLY A 688 0.64 2.35 -0.39
C GLY A 688 -0.36 1.85 0.64
N VAL A 689 -0.65 2.66 1.65
CA VAL A 689 -1.55 2.28 2.76
C VAL A 689 -3.01 2.21 2.32
N LEU A 690 -3.51 3.19 1.56
CA LEU A 690 -4.89 3.13 1.05
C LEU A 690 -5.08 1.95 0.08
N GLY A 691 -4.08 1.68 -0.79
CA GLY A 691 -4.09 0.51 -1.67
C GLY A 691 -4.17 -0.81 -0.89
N PHE A 692 -3.42 -0.91 0.21
CA PHE A 692 -3.44 -2.06 1.11
C PHE A 692 -4.81 -2.23 1.78
N ASP A 693 -5.36 -1.18 2.38
CA ASP A 693 -6.65 -1.27 3.09
C ASP A 693 -7.83 -1.49 2.13
N TYR A 694 -7.76 -0.93 0.92
CA TYR A 694 -8.69 -1.31 -0.15
C TYR A 694 -8.58 -2.80 -0.46
N GLY A 695 -7.37 -3.33 -0.67
CA GLY A 695 -7.12 -4.76 -0.90
C GLY A 695 -7.65 -5.63 0.24
N PHE A 696 -7.40 -5.22 1.49
CA PHE A 696 -7.90 -5.90 2.69
C PHE A 696 -9.44 -6.00 2.69
N SER A 697 -10.13 -4.92 2.34
CA SER A 697 -11.59 -4.87 2.31
C SER A 697 -12.22 -5.79 1.24
N LEU A 698 -11.47 -6.18 0.20
CA LEU A 698 -11.95 -7.08 -0.85
C LEU A 698 -12.15 -8.51 -0.36
N ASP A 699 -11.36 -8.94 0.61
CA ASP A 699 -11.39 -10.31 1.14
C ASP A 699 -11.94 -10.36 2.59
N THR A 700 -12.45 -9.23 3.13
CA THR A 700 -13.10 -9.12 4.45
C THR A 700 -14.37 -8.26 4.40
N PRO A 701 -15.38 -8.62 3.60
CA PRO A 701 -16.58 -7.79 3.45
C PRO A 701 -17.40 -7.61 4.74
N GLU A 702 -17.21 -8.47 5.73
CA GLU A 702 -17.85 -8.41 7.06
C GLU A 702 -17.15 -7.46 8.04
N TRP A 703 -15.93 -6.99 7.73
CA TRP A 703 -15.18 -6.10 8.60
C TRP A 703 -15.51 -4.63 8.34
N LEU A 704 -15.36 -3.81 9.38
CA LEU A 704 -15.23 -2.37 9.20
C LEU A 704 -13.74 -2.06 8.93
N THR A 705 -13.41 -1.73 7.69
CA THR A 705 -12.04 -1.36 7.28
C THR A 705 -11.97 0.13 7.04
N CYS A 706 -11.23 0.86 7.89
CA CYS A 706 -11.09 2.31 7.83
C CYS A 706 -9.64 2.72 7.52
N TRP A 707 -9.50 3.63 6.58
CA TRP A 707 -8.27 4.40 6.35
C TRP A 707 -8.52 5.87 6.69
N GLU A 708 -7.69 6.45 7.56
CA GLU A 708 -7.74 7.86 7.93
C GLU A 708 -6.56 8.61 7.34
N ALA A 709 -6.82 9.63 6.53
CA ALA A 709 -5.80 10.57 6.12
C ALA A 709 -5.38 11.45 7.30
N GLN A 710 -4.12 11.84 7.39
CA GLN A 710 -3.67 12.78 8.43
C GLN A 710 -4.38 14.13 8.32
N PHE A 711 -4.47 14.64 7.10
CA PHE A 711 -5.40 15.67 6.64
C PHE A 711 -6.02 15.19 5.33
N GLY A 712 -7.28 15.48 5.10
CA GLY A 712 -7.97 15.11 3.87
C GLY A 712 -7.31 15.69 2.61
N ASP A 713 -6.60 16.80 2.76
CA ASP A 713 -5.80 17.43 1.70
C ASP A 713 -4.77 16.48 1.09
N PHE A 714 -4.18 15.57 1.90
CA PHE A 714 -3.14 14.63 1.46
C PHE A 714 -3.69 13.41 0.72
N THR A 715 -4.99 13.23 0.68
CA THR A 715 -5.65 12.13 -0.06
C THR A 715 -5.28 12.14 -1.55
N ASN A 716 -4.91 13.29 -2.11
CA ASN A 716 -4.46 13.39 -3.50
C ASN A 716 -3.16 12.61 -3.79
N GLY A 717 -2.35 12.29 -2.77
CA GLY A 717 -1.22 11.37 -2.88
C GLY A 717 -1.63 9.94 -3.24
N ALA A 718 -2.89 9.57 -2.99
CA ALA A 718 -3.47 8.27 -3.32
C ALA A 718 -4.51 8.34 -4.46
N GLN A 719 -4.55 9.43 -5.25
CA GLN A 719 -5.59 9.66 -6.24
C GLN A 719 -5.74 8.52 -7.25
N VAL A 720 -4.65 7.86 -7.64
CA VAL A 720 -4.70 6.71 -8.57
C VAL A 720 -5.46 5.53 -7.95
N VAL A 721 -5.29 5.25 -6.66
CA VAL A 721 -6.06 4.20 -5.96
C VAL A 721 -7.55 4.56 -5.97
N ILE A 722 -7.88 5.83 -5.72
CA ILE A 722 -9.26 6.32 -5.73
C ILE A 722 -9.88 6.16 -7.13
N ASP A 723 -9.19 6.64 -8.19
CA ASP A 723 -9.72 6.64 -9.56
C ASP A 723 -9.79 5.25 -10.16
N GLN A 724 -8.75 4.44 -9.98
CA GLN A 724 -8.59 3.17 -10.69
C GLN A 724 -9.19 1.97 -9.96
N PHE A 725 -9.33 2.03 -8.64
CA PHE A 725 -9.84 0.94 -7.83
C PHE A 725 -11.13 1.34 -7.09
N ILE A 726 -11.10 2.30 -6.18
CA ILE A 726 -12.22 2.58 -5.27
C ILE A 726 -13.46 3.04 -6.03
N SER A 727 -13.34 3.99 -6.96
CA SER A 727 -14.47 4.56 -7.68
C SER A 727 -14.98 3.72 -8.85
N SER A 728 -14.11 2.90 -9.46
CA SER A 728 -14.40 2.28 -10.76
C SER A 728 -14.37 0.74 -10.78
N ALA A 729 -13.99 0.08 -9.67
CA ALA A 729 -13.84 -1.38 -9.65
C ALA A 729 -15.16 -2.14 -9.85
N GLU A 730 -16.28 -1.61 -9.37
CA GLU A 730 -17.58 -2.25 -9.58
C GLU A 730 -17.96 -2.28 -11.06
N ASP A 731 -17.76 -1.18 -11.74
CA ASP A 731 -18.11 -1.04 -13.16
C ASP A 731 -17.18 -1.83 -14.07
N LYS A 732 -15.87 -1.70 -13.85
CA LYS A 732 -14.84 -2.38 -14.64
C LYS A 732 -14.79 -3.89 -14.38
N TRP A 733 -14.88 -4.30 -13.11
CA TRP A 733 -14.50 -5.64 -12.66
C TRP A 733 -15.56 -6.34 -11.82
N LYS A 734 -16.69 -5.70 -11.57
CA LYS A 734 -17.75 -6.21 -10.68
C LYS A 734 -17.25 -6.51 -9.27
N ARG A 735 -16.31 -5.68 -8.78
CA ARG A 735 -15.71 -5.82 -7.45
C ARG A 735 -16.24 -4.73 -6.52
N LEU A 736 -16.80 -5.17 -5.41
CA LEU A 736 -17.29 -4.31 -4.34
C LEU A 736 -16.24 -4.15 -3.26
N SER A 737 -16.33 -3.04 -2.51
CA SER A 737 -15.49 -2.75 -1.34
C SER A 737 -16.31 -2.05 -0.28
N GLY A 738 -16.07 -2.39 0.99
CA GLY A 738 -16.66 -1.71 2.14
C GLY A 738 -15.69 -0.72 2.81
N VAL A 739 -14.60 -0.33 2.14
CA VAL A 739 -13.60 0.57 2.71
C VAL A 739 -14.19 1.92 3.09
N VAL A 740 -13.78 2.43 4.25
CA VAL A 740 -14.16 3.76 4.75
C VAL A 740 -12.95 4.68 4.68
N LEU A 741 -13.11 5.82 4.02
CA LEU A 741 -12.13 6.88 3.97
C LEU A 741 -12.55 7.98 4.94
N LEU A 742 -11.72 8.28 5.94
CA LEU A 742 -11.91 9.34 6.93
C LEU A 742 -10.98 10.49 6.59
N LEU A 743 -11.55 11.61 6.15
CA LEU A 743 -10.81 12.70 5.54
C LEU A 743 -11.02 14.00 6.32
N PRO A 744 -10.10 14.40 7.22
CA PRO A 744 -10.22 15.66 7.94
C PRO A 744 -10.37 16.84 6.98
N HIS A 745 -11.50 17.57 7.12
CA HIS A 745 -11.92 18.63 6.23
C HIS A 745 -12.58 19.75 7.04
N GLY A 746 -12.30 21.00 6.67
CA GLY A 746 -12.88 22.19 7.29
C GLY A 746 -11.96 23.39 7.15
N PHE A 747 -12.55 24.57 6.92
CA PHE A 747 -11.83 25.81 6.70
C PHE A 747 -11.68 26.54 8.05
N GLU A 748 -10.46 26.54 8.60
CA GLU A 748 -10.16 26.98 9.97
C GLU A 748 -8.96 27.93 10.04
N GLY A 749 -8.57 28.52 8.89
CA GLY A 749 -7.45 29.45 8.81
C GLY A 749 -6.06 28.82 8.89
N GLN A 750 -5.96 27.51 8.62
CA GLN A 750 -4.72 26.72 8.66
C GLN A 750 -3.99 26.65 7.31
N GLY A 751 -4.41 27.44 6.33
CA GLY A 751 -3.79 27.50 5.02
C GLY A 751 -4.37 26.51 3.99
N PRO A 752 -3.82 26.51 2.77
CA PRO A 752 -4.41 25.80 1.64
C PRO A 752 -4.28 24.28 1.70
N GLU A 753 -3.35 23.74 2.49
CA GLU A 753 -3.05 22.30 2.52
C GLU A 753 -3.53 21.60 3.79
N HIS A 754 -4.34 22.29 4.61
CA HIS A 754 -4.92 21.80 5.86
C HIS A 754 -6.41 22.19 5.98
N SER A 755 -7.09 22.36 4.85
CA SER A 755 -8.47 22.85 4.81
C SER A 755 -9.41 21.94 4.01
N SER A 756 -8.99 21.39 2.86
CA SER A 756 -9.90 20.74 1.93
C SER A 756 -9.47 19.33 1.54
N ALA A 757 -10.28 18.34 1.85
CA ALA A 757 -10.19 16.99 1.30
C ALA A 757 -10.61 16.90 -0.18
N ARG A 758 -10.87 18.04 -0.84
CA ARG A 758 -11.33 18.11 -2.23
C ARG A 758 -12.62 17.32 -2.46
N LEU A 759 -13.64 17.62 -1.68
CA LEU A 759 -14.98 17.04 -1.75
C LEU A 759 -15.54 16.97 -3.17
N GLU A 760 -15.30 18.00 -3.98
CA GLU A 760 -15.70 18.07 -5.38
C GLU A 760 -15.15 16.96 -6.26
N ARG A 761 -13.97 16.43 -5.97
CA ARG A 761 -13.35 15.33 -6.73
C ARG A 761 -14.10 14.02 -6.53
N PHE A 762 -14.50 13.74 -5.30
CA PHE A 762 -15.33 12.56 -4.99
C PHE A 762 -16.70 12.67 -5.62
N LEU A 763 -17.34 13.85 -5.55
CA LEU A 763 -18.63 14.08 -6.18
C LEU A 763 -18.58 14.04 -7.72
N GLN A 764 -17.43 14.37 -8.33
CA GLN A 764 -17.20 14.22 -9.77
C GLN A 764 -17.05 12.74 -10.17
N LEU A 765 -16.41 11.93 -9.35
CA LEU A 765 -16.25 10.47 -9.56
C LEU A 765 -17.51 9.68 -9.22
N ALA A 766 -18.47 10.30 -8.54
CA ALA A 766 -19.70 9.68 -8.07
C ALA A 766 -20.69 9.45 -9.21
N ALA A 767 -20.95 8.19 -9.54
CA ALA A 767 -21.87 7.77 -10.58
C ALA A 767 -22.45 6.38 -10.26
N GLU A 768 -23.68 6.10 -10.69
CA GLU A 768 -24.31 4.78 -10.57
C GLU A 768 -24.30 4.20 -9.13
N ASP A 769 -24.32 5.08 -8.14
CA ASP A 769 -24.22 4.76 -6.71
C ASP A 769 -22.98 3.94 -6.32
N ASN A 770 -21.86 4.25 -6.97
CA ASN A 770 -20.58 3.56 -6.79
C ASN A 770 -19.90 3.80 -5.42
N MET A 771 -20.29 4.83 -4.68
CA MET A 771 -19.74 5.18 -3.37
C MET A 771 -20.77 5.95 -2.54
N GLN A 772 -20.44 6.23 -1.28
CA GLN A 772 -21.18 7.15 -0.42
C GLN A 772 -20.27 8.33 -0.07
N VAL A 773 -20.78 9.56 -0.13
CA VAL A 773 -20.04 10.79 0.24
C VAL A 773 -20.83 11.52 1.31
N CYS A 774 -20.27 11.61 2.52
CA CYS A 774 -20.88 12.21 3.69
C CYS A 774 -20.04 13.37 4.23
N ASN A 775 -20.71 14.42 4.71
CA ASN A 775 -20.08 15.51 5.46
C ASN A 775 -20.97 15.80 6.68
N LEU A 776 -20.72 15.07 7.76
CA LEU A 776 -21.61 14.92 8.91
C LEU A 776 -21.50 16.09 9.88
N THR A 777 -22.59 16.35 10.61
CA THR A 777 -22.66 17.48 11.54
C THR A 777 -22.68 17.11 13.02
N THR A 778 -22.98 15.85 13.39
CA THR A 778 -23.07 15.44 14.80
C THR A 778 -22.35 14.12 15.09
N PRO A 779 -21.90 13.90 16.33
CA PRO A 779 -21.36 12.60 16.79
C PRO A 779 -22.32 11.43 16.54
N ALA A 780 -23.63 11.62 16.74
CA ALA A 780 -24.63 10.58 16.52
C ALA A 780 -24.72 10.19 15.03
N GLN A 781 -24.69 11.16 14.11
CA GLN A 781 -24.68 10.85 12.68
C GLN A 781 -23.42 10.05 12.30
N TYR A 782 -22.28 10.36 12.87
CA TYR A 782 -21.05 9.61 12.65
C TYR A 782 -21.14 8.19 13.21
N PHE A 783 -21.64 8.01 14.42
CA PHE A 783 -21.96 6.70 15.00
C PHE A 783 -22.84 5.86 14.08
N HIS A 784 -23.96 6.43 13.64
CA HIS A 784 -24.92 5.73 12.80
C HIS A 784 -24.36 5.43 11.40
N ALA A 785 -23.55 6.32 10.80
CA ALA A 785 -22.92 6.11 9.51
C ALA A 785 -21.95 4.91 9.52
N LEU A 786 -21.09 4.80 10.55
CA LEU A 786 -20.15 3.69 10.70
C LEU A 786 -20.87 2.35 10.92
N ARG A 787 -21.89 2.32 11.76
CA ARG A 787 -22.71 1.12 11.96
C ARG A 787 -23.46 0.73 10.70
N ARG A 788 -24.09 1.70 10.02
CA ARG A 788 -24.80 1.51 8.77
C ARG A 788 -23.92 0.88 7.69
N GLN A 789 -22.65 1.29 7.59
CA GLN A 789 -21.67 0.76 6.63
C GLN A 789 -21.47 -0.75 6.77
N VAL A 790 -21.55 -1.28 7.97
CA VAL A 790 -21.37 -2.71 8.26
C VAL A 790 -22.68 -3.49 8.24
N LEU A 791 -23.74 -2.93 8.84
CA LEU A 791 -24.99 -3.65 9.03
C LEU A 791 -25.83 -3.77 7.76
N ARG A 792 -25.74 -2.78 6.87
CA ARG A 792 -26.45 -2.79 5.59
C ARG A 792 -25.74 -3.71 4.61
N PRO A 793 -26.42 -4.65 3.92
CA PRO A 793 -25.80 -5.56 2.95
C PRO A 793 -25.31 -4.86 1.67
N TRP A 794 -25.65 -3.61 1.45
CA TRP A 794 -25.16 -2.78 0.35
C TRP A 794 -23.73 -2.31 0.63
N ARG A 795 -22.77 -2.94 -0.04
CA ARG A 795 -21.35 -2.69 0.19
C ARG A 795 -20.79 -1.75 -0.88
N LYS A 796 -20.59 -0.52 -0.49
CA LYS A 796 -19.94 0.53 -1.31
C LYS A 796 -18.90 1.25 -0.47
N PRO A 797 -17.83 1.80 -1.07
CA PRO A 797 -16.92 2.69 -0.37
C PRO A 797 -17.67 3.84 0.30
N LEU A 798 -17.28 4.17 1.54
CA LEU A 798 -17.83 5.28 2.29
C LEU A 798 -16.77 6.34 2.50
N VAL A 799 -16.99 7.55 1.98
CA VAL A 799 -16.11 8.70 2.14
C VAL A 799 -16.75 9.67 3.12
N ILE A 800 -16.10 9.91 4.27
CA ILE A 800 -16.57 10.85 5.29
C ILE A 800 -15.60 12.02 5.40
N MET A 801 -16.11 13.22 5.17
CA MET A 801 -15.43 14.46 5.53
C MET A 801 -15.47 14.58 7.06
N THR A 802 -14.39 14.21 7.73
CA THR A 802 -14.31 14.25 9.20
C THR A 802 -13.95 15.66 9.69
N PRO A 803 -14.47 16.07 10.86
CA PRO A 803 -14.22 17.41 11.37
C PRO A 803 -12.83 17.53 12.04
N LYS A 804 -12.41 18.78 12.23
CA LYS A 804 -11.26 19.15 13.06
C LYS A 804 -11.73 19.92 14.29
N SER A 805 -12.16 21.18 14.17
CA SER A 805 -12.64 21.98 15.31
C SER A 805 -13.93 21.45 15.94
N LEU A 806 -14.81 20.79 15.15
CA LEU A 806 -16.04 20.20 15.71
C LEU A 806 -15.75 19.05 16.69
N LEU A 807 -14.56 18.47 16.67
CA LEU A 807 -14.15 17.44 17.65
C LEU A 807 -14.33 17.91 19.11
N ARG A 808 -14.22 19.22 19.35
CA ARG A 808 -14.33 19.83 20.69
C ARG A 808 -15.35 20.98 20.76
N HIS A 809 -16.14 21.13 19.71
CA HIS A 809 -17.10 22.23 19.64
C HIS A 809 -18.28 22.01 20.58
N LYS A 810 -18.56 22.99 21.47
CA LYS A 810 -19.57 22.88 22.54
C LYS A 810 -21.00 22.54 22.09
N HIS A 811 -21.34 22.84 20.83
CA HIS A 811 -22.65 22.54 20.25
C HIS A 811 -22.64 21.31 19.30
N ALA A 812 -21.45 20.81 18.91
CA ALA A 812 -21.32 19.59 18.11
C ALA A 812 -21.24 18.37 19.04
N VAL A 813 -22.31 18.15 19.78
CA VAL A 813 -22.46 17.11 20.78
C VAL A 813 -23.69 16.25 20.48
N SER A 814 -23.74 15.06 21.06
CA SER A 814 -24.89 14.16 21.04
C SER A 814 -25.10 13.54 22.42
N THR A 815 -26.22 12.85 22.62
CA THR A 815 -26.59 12.15 23.84
C THR A 815 -26.70 10.65 23.58
N LEU A 816 -26.72 9.83 24.65
CA LEU A 816 -26.94 8.39 24.49
C LEU A 816 -28.34 8.09 23.93
N THR A 817 -29.32 8.98 24.18
CA THR A 817 -30.66 8.91 23.59
C THR A 817 -30.61 9.02 22.08
N ASP A 818 -29.78 9.92 21.53
CA ASP A 818 -29.60 10.04 20.07
C ASP A 818 -29.08 8.74 19.42
N LEU A 819 -28.28 7.95 20.16
CA LEU A 819 -27.76 6.68 19.67
C LEU A 819 -28.74 5.51 19.84
N SER A 820 -29.72 5.64 20.75
CA SER A 820 -30.64 4.55 21.10
C SER A 820 -32.02 4.67 20.45
N GLU A 821 -32.47 5.86 20.09
CA GLU A 821 -33.82 6.12 19.57
C GLU A 821 -33.80 6.61 18.12
N ALA A 822 -32.66 7.10 17.61
CA ALA A 822 -32.51 7.61 16.26
C ALA A 822 -31.80 6.61 15.33
N GLY A 823 -31.56 7.04 14.08
CA GLY A 823 -30.81 6.33 13.05
C GLY A 823 -30.10 7.32 12.15
N PHE A 824 -29.43 6.82 11.12
CA PHE A 824 -28.79 7.66 10.14
C PHE A 824 -29.82 8.49 9.36
N GLN A 825 -29.62 9.79 9.29
CA GLN A 825 -30.44 10.71 8.53
C GLN A 825 -29.61 11.34 7.42
N ARG A 826 -30.02 11.19 6.18
CA ARG A 826 -29.34 11.80 5.02
C ARG A 826 -29.52 13.31 4.98
N ILE A 827 -30.67 13.78 5.45
CA ILE A 827 -31.05 15.19 5.53
C ILE A 827 -31.65 15.44 6.90
N ILE A 828 -31.19 16.47 7.59
CA ILE A 828 -31.73 16.89 8.88
C ILE A 828 -32.40 18.25 8.71
N PRO A 829 -33.75 18.29 8.84
CA PRO A 829 -34.49 19.54 8.78
C PRO A 829 -34.29 20.38 10.03
N ASP A 830 -34.66 21.66 9.97
CA ASP A 830 -34.60 22.59 11.10
C ASP A 830 -35.97 22.66 11.82
N ASP A 831 -36.00 22.08 13.02
CA ASP A 831 -37.20 22.12 13.91
C ASP A 831 -37.14 23.27 14.92
N SER A 832 -36.07 24.07 14.95
CA SER A 832 -35.92 25.17 15.91
C SER A 832 -36.66 26.46 15.53
N VAL A 833 -37.14 26.56 14.27
CA VAL A 833 -37.88 27.71 13.74
C VAL A 833 -39.26 27.31 13.29
N SER A 834 -40.20 28.26 13.39
CA SER A 834 -41.57 28.02 12.87
C SER A 834 -41.56 27.99 11.33
N ALA A 835 -41.76 26.81 10.77
CA ALA A 835 -41.68 26.58 9.33
C ALA A 835 -42.51 27.59 8.51
N ARG A 836 -43.71 28.00 9.01
CA ARG A 836 -44.59 28.97 8.33
C ARG A 836 -43.99 30.39 8.21
N LYS A 837 -43.06 30.77 9.09
CA LYS A 837 -42.38 32.08 9.09
C LYS A 837 -41.18 32.17 8.19
N VAL A 838 -40.69 31.02 7.70
CA VAL A 838 -39.44 30.93 6.96
C VAL A 838 -39.54 31.66 5.62
N LYS A 839 -38.65 32.62 5.40
CA LYS A 839 -38.47 33.37 4.15
C LYS A 839 -37.18 32.96 3.41
N ARG A 840 -36.26 32.31 4.09
CA ARG A 840 -34.99 31.88 3.52
C ARG A 840 -34.60 30.54 4.11
N ILE A 841 -34.15 29.60 3.26
CA ILE A 841 -33.67 28.29 3.65
C ILE A 841 -32.19 28.25 3.26
N LEU A 842 -31.31 28.01 4.24
CA LEU A 842 -29.90 27.79 4.03
C LEU A 842 -29.62 26.29 4.07
N LEU A 843 -29.23 25.75 2.94
CA LEU A 843 -28.73 24.37 2.83
C LEU A 843 -27.24 24.38 3.08
N SER A 844 -26.74 23.47 3.89
CA SER A 844 -25.33 23.35 4.18
C SER A 844 -24.94 21.90 4.52
N SER A 845 -23.64 21.63 4.58
CA SER A 845 -23.08 20.34 4.96
C SER A 845 -21.84 20.57 5.82
N GLY A 846 -21.64 19.76 6.85
CA GLY A 846 -20.47 19.84 7.72
C GLY A 846 -20.39 21.10 8.60
N LYS A 847 -19.17 21.54 8.89
CA LYS A 847 -18.85 22.55 9.91
C LYS A 847 -19.60 23.89 9.75
N VAL A 848 -19.77 24.36 8.53
CA VAL A 848 -20.42 25.68 8.26
C VAL A 848 -21.81 25.80 8.87
N TYR A 849 -22.50 24.68 9.14
CA TYR A 849 -23.77 24.70 9.85
C TYR A 849 -23.69 25.41 11.22
N TYR A 850 -22.62 25.16 11.99
CA TYR A 850 -22.47 25.76 13.31
C TYR A 850 -22.15 27.26 13.25
N ASP A 851 -21.41 27.71 12.24
CA ASP A 851 -21.17 29.13 11.99
C ASP A 851 -22.49 29.84 11.60
N LEU A 852 -23.30 29.18 10.76
CA LEU A 852 -24.63 29.66 10.40
C LEU A 852 -25.57 29.72 11.62
N LEU A 853 -25.53 28.70 12.48
CA LEU A 853 -26.33 28.64 13.72
C LEU A 853 -25.98 29.81 14.65
N ALA A 854 -24.68 30.00 14.91
CA ALA A 854 -24.20 31.12 15.75
C ALA A 854 -24.56 32.48 15.14
N ALA A 855 -24.38 32.64 13.81
CA ALA A 855 -24.77 33.88 13.13
C ALA A 855 -26.29 34.13 13.18
N ARG A 856 -27.12 33.12 13.08
CA ARG A 856 -28.58 33.20 13.19
C ARG A 856 -29.00 33.68 14.58
N GLU A 857 -28.41 33.14 15.63
CA GLU A 857 -28.67 33.52 17.00
C GLU A 857 -28.29 34.99 17.27
N VAL A 858 -27.09 35.41 16.86
CA VAL A 858 -26.64 36.79 17.00
C VAL A 858 -27.52 37.76 16.24
N LYS A 859 -27.94 37.40 15.04
CA LYS A 859 -28.80 38.23 14.16
C LYS A 859 -30.30 38.15 14.52
N GLN A 860 -30.68 37.26 15.44
CA GLN A 860 -32.07 37.00 15.87
C GLN A 860 -33.03 36.75 14.69
N ARG A 861 -32.61 35.87 13.76
CA ARG A 861 -33.33 35.56 12.50
C ARG A 861 -34.20 34.33 12.64
N ASP A 862 -35.42 34.46 13.16
CA ASP A 862 -36.43 33.36 13.25
C ASP A 862 -37.16 33.06 11.90
N ASP A 863 -36.84 33.84 10.86
CA ASP A 863 -37.33 33.65 9.49
C ASP A 863 -36.36 32.92 8.56
N VAL A 864 -35.22 32.38 9.10
CA VAL A 864 -34.21 31.62 8.38
C VAL A 864 -34.12 30.19 8.90
N ALA A 865 -34.37 29.21 8.07
CA ALA A 865 -34.20 27.78 8.39
C ALA A 865 -32.80 27.29 7.94
N LEU A 866 -32.18 26.46 8.77
CA LEU A 866 -30.90 25.81 8.50
C LEU A 866 -31.11 24.31 8.27
N LEU A 867 -31.02 23.84 7.02
CA LEU A 867 -31.21 22.46 6.66
C LEU A 867 -29.89 21.84 6.31
N ARG A 868 -29.58 20.66 6.94
CA ARG A 868 -28.31 19.97 6.81
C ARG A 868 -28.42 18.81 5.84
N ILE A 869 -27.50 18.71 4.90
CA ILE A 869 -27.34 17.54 4.03
C ILE A 869 -26.13 16.76 4.56
N GLU A 870 -26.41 15.66 5.26
CA GLU A 870 -25.40 14.80 5.89
C GLU A 870 -24.75 13.86 4.86
N GLN A 871 -25.55 13.33 3.91
CA GLN A 871 -25.08 12.52 2.80
C GLN A 871 -25.28 13.26 1.48
N LEU A 872 -24.18 13.65 0.84
CA LEU A 872 -24.18 14.36 -0.43
C LEU A 872 -24.35 13.41 -1.62
N TYR A 873 -23.91 12.15 -1.48
CA TYR A 873 -24.09 11.13 -2.49
C TYR A 873 -24.23 9.72 -1.87
N PRO A 874 -25.12 8.86 -2.37
CA PRO A 874 -26.28 9.21 -3.19
C PRO A 874 -27.22 10.18 -2.48
N LEU A 875 -27.76 11.13 -3.21
CA LEU A 875 -28.77 12.06 -2.70
C LEU A 875 -30.03 11.94 -3.56
N ASP A 876 -31.13 11.50 -2.95
CA ASP A 876 -32.43 11.44 -3.61
C ASP A 876 -33.05 12.85 -3.72
N PRO A 877 -33.27 13.37 -4.95
CA PRO A 877 -33.93 14.66 -5.15
C PRO A 877 -35.34 14.72 -4.55
N GLU A 878 -36.07 13.61 -4.50
CA GLU A 878 -37.40 13.54 -3.90
C GLU A 878 -37.33 13.67 -2.38
N GLU A 879 -36.38 13.03 -1.70
CA GLU A 879 -36.18 13.16 -0.26
C GLU A 879 -35.85 14.61 0.11
N LEU A 880 -34.97 15.26 -0.66
CA LEU A 880 -34.69 16.68 -0.49
C LEU A 880 -35.95 17.53 -0.71
N SER A 881 -36.73 17.25 -1.73
CA SER A 881 -37.98 17.96 -2.02
C SER A 881 -39.02 17.77 -0.91
N LYS A 882 -39.18 16.59 -0.35
CA LYS A 882 -40.05 16.29 0.80
C LYS A 882 -39.60 17.10 2.04
N SER A 883 -38.31 17.16 2.31
CA SER A 883 -37.75 17.95 3.41
C SER A 883 -38.00 19.46 3.24
N LEU A 884 -37.96 19.97 2.01
CA LEU A 884 -38.22 21.37 1.66
C LEU A 884 -39.71 21.72 1.66
N ALA A 885 -40.62 20.77 1.42
CA ALA A 885 -42.06 20.95 1.41
C ALA A 885 -42.65 21.41 2.77
N ARG A 886 -41.86 21.31 3.86
CA ARG A 886 -42.22 21.84 5.19
C ARG A 886 -42.30 23.38 5.22
N TYR A 887 -41.56 24.04 4.32
CA TYR A 887 -41.38 25.49 4.28
C TYR A 887 -42.17 26.12 3.11
N PRO A 888 -42.51 27.44 3.21
CA PRO A 888 -43.18 28.12 2.12
C PRO A 888 -42.41 28.03 0.79
N GLU A 889 -43.09 27.81 -0.30
CA GLU A 889 -42.51 27.73 -1.63
C GLU A 889 -41.82 29.05 -2.04
N SER A 890 -42.32 30.19 -1.53
CA SER A 890 -41.75 31.53 -1.73
C SER A 890 -40.43 31.76 -0.99
N ALA A 891 -40.05 30.89 -0.04
CA ALA A 891 -38.80 31.04 0.69
C ALA A 891 -37.60 30.86 -0.25
N LYS A 892 -36.62 31.74 -0.16
CA LYS A 892 -35.40 31.69 -1.00
C LYS A 892 -34.54 30.50 -0.58
N LEU A 893 -34.17 29.64 -1.54
CA LEU A 893 -33.28 28.51 -1.32
C LEU A 893 -31.80 28.85 -1.64
N VAL A 894 -30.93 28.67 -0.71
CA VAL A 894 -29.51 29.04 -0.81
C VAL A 894 -28.64 27.89 -0.33
N TRP A 895 -27.73 27.42 -1.18
CA TRP A 895 -26.62 26.58 -0.76
C TRP A 895 -25.50 27.42 -0.16
N VAL A 896 -25.00 27.06 0.99
CA VAL A 896 -23.88 27.72 1.67
C VAL A 896 -22.75 26.74 1.87
N GLN A 897 -21.57 27.06 1.37
CA GLN A 897 -20.36 26.27 1.52
C GLN A 897 -19.15 27.14 1.87
N GLU A 898 -18.17 26.57 2.57
CA GLU A 898 -16.93 27.26 2.92
C GLU A 898 -15.92 27.26 1.77
N GLU A 899 -16.01 26.27 0.92
CA GLU A 899 -15.16 26.08 -0.25
C GLU A 899 -15.33 27.25 -1.25
N PRO A 900 -14.31 27.51 -2.07
CA PRO A 900 -14.42 28.41 -3.22
C PRO A 900 -15.56 28.01 -4.16
N PHE A 901 -16.08 28.96 -4.92
CA PHE A 901 -17.23 28.75 -5.83
C PHE A 901 -17.01 27.62 -6.84
N ASN A 902 -15.76 27.42 -7.32
CA ASN A 902 -15.37 26.35 -8.25
C ASN A 902 -15.09 24.99 -7.56
N MET A 903 -15.20 24.91 -6.23
CA MET A 903 -14.93 23.73 -5.42
C MET A 903 -16.17 23.34 -4.60
N GLY A 904 -16.05 22.29 -3.75
CA GLY A 904 -17.15 21.85 -2.90
C GLY A 904 -18.30 21.20 -3.63
N ALA A 905 -19.48 21.21 -3.03
CA ALA A 905 -20.65 20.48 -3.55
C ALA A 905 -21.51 21.31 -4.52
N TRP A 906 -21.25 22.61 -4.70
CA TRP A 906 -22.14 23.49 -5.47
C TRP A 906 -22.46 23.02 -6.87
N TYR A 907 -21.42 22.69 -7.69
CA TYR A 907 -21.63 22.27 -9.07
C TYR A 907 -22.39 20.95 -9.17
N TYR A 908 -22.12 20.04 -8.26
CA TYR A 908 -22.80 18.75 -8.17
C TYR A 908 -24.30 18.95 -7.88
N LEU A 909 -24.63 19.71 -6.83
CA LEU A 909 -26.01 20.01 -6.44
C LEU A 909 -26.75 20.74 -7.54
N ARG A 910 -26.14 21.78 -8.13
CA ARG A 910 -26.75 22.56 -9.22
C ARG A 910 -27.08 21.71 -10.44
N ALA A 911 -26.21 20.75 -10.79
CA ALA A 911 -26.44 19.87 -11.94
C ALA A 911 -27.53 18.81 -11.70
N ARG A 912 -27.66 18.33 -10.45
CA ARG A 912 -28.55 17.22 -10.11
C ARG A 912 -29.88 17.63 -9.49
N TYR A 913 -29.96 18.81 -8.88
CA TYR A 913 -31.16 19.31 -8.26
C TYR A 913 -31.80 20.42 -9.11
N SER A 914 -32.80 20.08 -9.93
CA SER A 914 -33.49 20.98 -10.84
C SER A 914 -34.91 21.37 -10.41
N LEU A 915 -35.43 20.80 -9.32
CA LEU A 915 -36.83 20.93 -8.90
C LEU A 915 -37.18 22.34 -8.37
N ARG A 916 -36.21 23.10 -7.85
CA ARG A 916 -36.39 24.45 -7.34
C ARG A 916 -35.11 25.29 -7.60
N ARG A 917 -35.29 26.58 -7.91
CA ARG A 917 -34.15 27.48 -8.13
C ARG A 917 -33.33 27.62 -6.84
N ILE A 918 -32.06 27.23 -6.88
CA ILE A 918 -31.10 27.36 -5.79
C ILE A 918 -30.03 28.38 -6.16
N SER A 919 -29.60 29.19 -5.21
CA SER A 919 -28.45 30.11 -5.33
C SER A 919 -27.31 29.63 -4.45
N CYS A 920 -26.08 30.09 -4.72
CA CYS A 920 -24.90 29.72 -3.95
C CYS A 920 -24.35 30.93 -3.20
N VAL A 921 -23.91 30.69 -1.97
CA VAL A 921 -23.03 31.54 -1.17
C VAL A 921 -21.79 30.75 -0.84
N SER A 922 -20.63 31.27 -1.25
CA SER A 922 -19.33 30.61 -1.12
C SER A 922 -18.22 31.65 -1.10
N ARG A 923 -17.00 31.26 -0.86
CA ARG A 923 -15.82 32.07 -1.21
C ARG A 923 -15.76 32.31 -2.71
N PRO A 924 -15.11 33.38 -3.20
CA PRO A 924 -14.84 33.57 -4.62
C PRO A 924 -14.13 32.36 -5.23
N GLU A 925 -14.24 32.17 -6.55
CA GLU A 925 -13.48 31.14 -7.22
C GLU A 925 -11.96 31.35 -7.03
N SER A 926 -11.23 30.25 -6.86
CA SER A 926 -9.81 30.29 -6.58
C SER A 926 -9.11 29.04 -7.08
N ALA A 927 -7.85 29.17 -7.50
CA ALA A 927 -6.98 28.05 -7.83
C ALA A 927 -6.49 27.32 -6.57
N SER A 928 -6.40 28.01 -5.43
CA SER A 928 -6.05 27.46 -4.12
C SER A 928 -7.32 27.26 -3.28
N PRO A 929 -7.43 26.18 -2.48
CA PRO A 929 -8.65 25.93 -1.70
C PRO A 929 -8.88 26.96 -0.60
N ALA A 930 -7.82 27.48 0.03
CA ALA A 930 -7.93 28.41 1.16
C ALA A 930 -6.83 29.46 1.16
N THR A 931 -7.09 30.59 1.84
CA THR A 931 -6.07 31.61 2.09
C THR A 931 -4.98 31.13 3.05
N GLY A 932 -3.75 31.60 2.86
CA GLY A 932 -2.62 31.37 3.78
C GLY A 932 -2.61 32.25 5.03
N SER A 933 -3.59 33.16 5.19
CA SER A 933 -3.66 34.13 6.30
C SER A 933 -4.88 33.84 7.19
N ALA A 934 -4.65 33.61 8.47
CA ALA A 934 -5.73 33.44 9.45
C ALA A 934 -6.61 34.73 9.57
N ALA A 935 -6.04 35.90 9.40
CA ALA A 935 -6.81 37.14 9.41
C ALA A 935 -7.71 37.27 8.18
N ALA A 936 -7.19 36.92 6.99
CA ALA A 936 -7.97 36.89 5.76
C ALA A 936 -9.08 35.83 5.84
N HIS A 937 -8.79 34.67 6.39
CA HIS A 937 -9.79 33.61 6.62
C HIS A 937 -10.97 34.16 7.48
N ARG A 938 -10.68 34.82 8.60
CA ARG A 938 -11.73 35.37 9.47
C ARG A 938 -12.59 36.43 8.72
N TYR A 939 -11.95 37.27 7.91
CA TYR A 939 -12.67 38.22 7.09
C TYR A 939 -13.57 37.55 6.05
N GLU A 940 -13.05 36.56 5.34
CA GLU A 940 -13.81 35.82 4.34
C GLU A 940 -14.98 35.06 4.99
N GLN A 941 -14.77 34.46 6.18
CA GLN A 941 -15.82 33.74 6.91
C GLN A 941 -16.94 34.69 7.36
N GLN A 942 -16.60 35.88 7.86
CA GLN A 942 -17.58 36.90 8.22
C GLN A 942 -18.39 37.37 7.00
N LEU A 943 -17.73 37.61 5.88
CA LEU A 943 -18.37 38.01 4.64
C LEU A 943 -19.34 36.94 4.12
N LEU A 944 -18.93 35.65 4.21
CA LEU A 944 -19.76 34.50 3.85
C LEU A 944 -21.00 34.44 4.73
N MET A 945 -20.89 34.65 6.04
CA MET A 945 -22.04 34.71 6.96
C MET A 945 -22.98 35.86 6.61
N ASP A 946 -22.46 37.05 6.35
CA ASP A 946 -23.28 38.22 5.98
C ASP A 946 -24.04 37.98 4.65
N GLN A 947 -23.38 37.39 3.66
CA GLN A 947 -24.04 37.01 2.39
C GLN A 947 -25.11 35.94 2.59
N ALA A 948 -24.85 34.94 3.44
CA ALA A 948 -25.80 33.88 3.73
C ALA A 948 -27.12 34.42 4.30
N PHE A 949 -27.05 35.43 5.18
CA PHE A 949 -28.24 36.09 5.75
C PHE A 949 -28.81 37.24 4.90
N GLY A 950 -28.12 37.62 3.83
CA GLY A 950 -28.58 38.68 2.91
C GLY A 950 -28.23 40.10 3.35
N ASP A 951 -27.32 40.28 4.28
CA ASP A 951 -26.92 41.55 4.88
C ASP A 951 -25.73 42.20 4.15
N ALA A 952 -25.06 41.47 3.26
CA ALA A 952 -23.87 41.99 2.58
C ALA A 952 -24.23 43.01 1.49
N PRO A 953 -23.49 44.13 1.36
CA PRO A 953 -23.72 45.12 0.31
C PRO A 953 -23.51 44.49 -1.08
N ALA A 954 -24.33 44.95 -2.06
CA ALA A 954 -24.32 44.42 -3.43
C ALA A 954 -22.95 44.59 -4.16
N SER A 955 -22.08 45.51 -3.66
CA SER A 955 -20.73 45.74 -4.20
C SER A 955 -19.70 44.63 -3.92
N ALA A 956 -19.97 43.70 -2.99
CA ALA A 956 -19.11 42.57 -2.71
C ALA A 956 -19.32 41.39 -3.71
N ARG A 957 -20.24 41.50 -4.67
CA ARG A 957 -20.56 40.47 -5.68
C ARG A 957 -19.69 40.50 -6.93
N ALA A 958 -18.78 41.47 -7.04
CA ALA A 958 -17.95 41.67 -8.23
C ALA A 958 -16.51 41.92 -7.87
N ARG A 959 -15.77 40.85 -7.50
CA ARG A 959 -14.31 40.76 -7.68
C ARG A 959 -13.91 39.31 -7.82
#